data_f4de742b22bb36aec881c80d02613ab6
#
_entry.id   f4de742b22bb36aec881c80d02613ab6
#
_cell.length_a   1.000
_cell.length_b   1.000
_cell.length_c   1.000
_cell.angle_alpha   90.00
_cell.angle_beta   90.00
_cell.angle_gamma   90.00
#
_symmetry.space_group_name_H-M   'P 1'
#
loop_
_entity.id
_entity.type
_entity.pdbx_description
1 polymer ?
#
loop_
_entity_poly.entity_id
_entity_poly.type
_entity_poly.pdbx_seq_one_letter_code
_entity_poly.pdbx_strand_id
1 'polypeptide(L)'
;MSTAAPKKKRVLFIINQFFRGGAETALVNLLRTMDSARFDVDLLIFDMIDLPGSLSLIPEIPAWVHVVNAAENEKKAAFAKKAVFKLERKLTGTQPFRRGAVRYLQGQYYDAAVSYGEWFSSALCARYAAARRKYVWIHADMDKAAFLHPDILRFEAQFDGFLFASRRSMEGAIRKYPQLASRSVVVPNRVDSEKILSMSKEKLPVSLPEDGLPLLVTVANVREEKNHLRQVAAMRQLFSEGLRFRWVNIGSLANAPLAEKLRQAVRSAGLEDYFTLTGPLDNPYGVMRRADAVCVLSDHESWSMVITEAKALGVPVIATRTSGALEQITDGENGLLCGFSAEEAAAAIRAFLTGGAAEAIRRKTEKHTAAGAAGTLETLLENDTKKALYVFDDINYASGARAAALAQARAVSGVAEVWLYSAEPCRDAALRREFRFLETPGSGALRLLSRPTRQVLRDESVSRTGKLLRLVYAVLARIGLESALPKALLRRNMAAAFDSFDTIFVVSEASKMRGFVSRRRHPGKIQWIHTDYAAWRELNEWTRAVTKNDAALFRRFDAIVCLNKTLREKFLAVYPQFAEKTIAVPNPVFRAGIRKRAKEPLTVPVDESVCNLITVGRLEREKRYDRLLDIAAELQERGFAFHWYFVGDGPLREELEEKRDALGLGSCVTLTGYMENPCPLLARCRALVLFSEYEGTPVTIDEAKTLGVPVIANDVGGVPEMLQDGRYGKIASDSEGFIKRITQL
;
A
#
# COMPACT_ATOMS: atom_id res chain seq x y z
N MET A 1 39.67 7.68 3.97
CA MET A 1 38.24 7.46 4.12
C MET A 1 37.99 5.97 3.92
N SER A 2 37.65 5.25 5.00
CA SER A 2 37.31 3.82 4.90
C SER A 2 35.97 3.69 4.18
N THR A 3 35.96 3.14 2.98
CA THR A 3 34.77 2.78 2.25
C THR A 3 34.14 1.57 2.92
N ALA A 4 33.24 1.81 3.89
CA ALA A 4 32.43 0.74 4.43
C ALA A 4 31.69 0.06 3.26
N ALA A 5 31.74 -1.26 3.18
CA ALA A 5 31.00 -2.02 2.17
C ALA A 5 29.52 -1.61 2.19
N PRO A 6 28.86 -1.44 1.05
CA PRO A 6 27.47 -1.04 1.00
C PRO A 6 26.62 -2.04 1.80
N LYS A 7 25.75 -1.52 2.67
CA LYS A 7 24.89 -2.34 3.51
C LYS A 7 23.94 -3.15 2.63
N LYS A 8 23.94 -4.46 2.79
CA LYS A 8 23.02 -5.35 2.07
C LYS A 8 21.56 -4.96 2.31
N LYS A 9 20.74 -5.08 1.27
CA LYS A 9 19.28 -4.88 1.37
C LYS A 9 18.63 -6.12 1.98
N ARG A 10 17.88 -5.93 3.06
CA ARG A 10 17.11 -7.00 3.68
C ARG A 10 15.80 -7.21 2.92
N VAL A 11 15.62 -8.41 2.36
CA VAL A 11 14.46 -8.77 1.55
C VAL A 11 13.74 -9.95 2.20
N LEU A 12 12.43 -9.84 2.31
CA LEU A 12 11.55 -10.91 2.80
C LEU A 12 10.74 -11.48 1.65
N PHE A 13 10.86 -12.78 1.38
CA PHE A 13 9.90 -13.51 0.58
C PHE A 13 8.93 -14.27 1.49
N ILE A 14 7.63 -14.17 1.22
CA ILE A 14 6.57 -14.87 1.96
C ILE A 14 5.85 -15.81 1.01
N ILE A 15 5.87 -17.08 1.31
CA ILE A 15 5.17 -18.11 0.54
C ILE A 15 4.31 -18.99 1.45
N ASN A 16 3.18 -19.47 0.94
CA ASN A 16 2.27 -20.31 1.70
C ASN A 16 2.86 -21.68 1.97
N GLN A 17 3.22 -22.38 0.90
CA GLN A 17 3.77 -23.75 0.92
C GLN A 17 5.01 -23.79 0.03
N PHE A 18 5.89 -24.77 0.25
CA PHE A 18 7.12 -24.87 -0.53
C PHE A 18 7.38 -26.33 -0.96
N PHE A 19 6.72 -26.73 -2.05
CA PHE A 19 6.81 -28.06 -2.63
C PHE A 19 7.15 -27.96 -4.12
N ARG A 20 7.49 -29.08 -4.79
CA ARG A 20 7.82 -29.08 -6.23
C ARG A 20 6.64 -28.64 -7.09
N GLY A 21 6.58 -27.36 -7.36
CA GLY A 21 5.65 -26.67 -8.25
C GLY A 21 6.38 -25.65 -9.10
N GLY A 22 5.71 -25.13 -10.15
CA GLY A 22 6.33 -24.18 -11.07
C GLY A 22 6.76 -22.86 -10.41
N ALA A 23 5.91 -22.30 -9.54
CA ALA A 23 6.21 -21.05 -8.82
C ALA A 23 7.35 -21.23 -7.80
N GLU A 24 7.33 -22.32 -7.04
CA GLU A 24 8.35 -22.61 -6.04
C GLU A 24 9.71 -22.90 -6.70
N THR A 25 9.72 -23.64 -7.81
CA THR A 25 10.93 -23.87 -8.61
C THR A 25 11.47 -22.54 -9.17
N ALA A 26 10.59 -21.64 -9.63
CA ALA A 26 10.98 -20.32 -10.09
C ALA A 26 11.60 -19.49 -8.95
N LEU A 27 11.08 -19.60 -7.73
CA LEU A 27 11.67 -18.92 -6.56
C LEU A 27 13.06 -19.48 -6.23
N VAL A 28 13.26 -20.80 -6.24
CA VAL A 28 14.59 -21.40 -6.04
C VAL A 28 15.58 -20.88 -7.08
N ASN A 29 15.21 -20.87 -8.35
CA ASN A 29 16.05 -20.36 -9.43
C ASN A 29 16.36 -18.87 -9.25
N LEU A 30 15.36 -18.08 -8.86
CA LEU A 30 15.55 -16.67 -8.53
C LEU A 30 16.60 -16.50 -7.40
N LEU A 31 16.42 -17.20 -6.27
CA LEU A 31 17.31 -17.11 -5.13
C LEU A 31 18.75 -17.54 -5.46
N ARG A 32 18.93 -18.49 -6.39
CA ARG A 32 20.25 -18.90 -6.88
C ARG A 32 20.92 -17.83 -7.74
N THR A 33 20.15 -17.07 -8.49
CA THR A 33 20.65 -16.03 -9.40
C THR A 33 20.76 -14.65 -8.76
N MET A 34 20.20 -14.45 -7.55
CA MET A 34 20.35 -13.21 -6.79
C MET A 34 21.77 -13.07 -6.22
N ASP A 35 22.28 -11.85 -6.23
CA ASP A 35 23.60 -11.51 -5.70
C ASP A 35 23.57 -11.44 -4.16
N SER A 36 24.16 -12.44 -3.52
CA SER A 36 24.28 -12.52 -2.06
C SER A 36 25.18 -11.43 -1.44
N ALA A 37 25.96 -10.70 -2.24
CA ALA A 37 26.71 -9.54 -1.76
C ALA A 37 25.84 -8.30 -1.60
N ARG A 38 24.76 -8.20 -2.38
CA ARG A 38 23.80 -7.08 -2.36
C ARG A 38 22.57 -7.31 -1.47
N PHE A 39 22.16 -8.58 -1.31
CA PHE A 39 20.93 -8.95 -0.65
C PHE A 39 21.15 -9.86 0.56
N ASP A 40 20.35 -9.64 1.61
CA ASP A 40 20.17 -10.50 2.77
C ASP A 40 18.69 -10.96 2.76
N VAL A 41 18.45 -12.26 2.56
CA VAL A 41 17.10 -12.77 2.24
C VAL A 41 16.58 -13.68 3.32
N ASP A 42 15.40 -13.34 3.84
CA ASP A 42 14.56 -14.24 4.64
C ASP A 42 13.46 -14.83 3.74
N LEU A 43 13.33 -16.16 3.74
CA LEU A 43 12.22 -16.88 3.12
C LEU A 43 11.29 -17.43 4.20
N LEU A 44 10.13 -16.79 4.36
CA LEU A 44 9.12 -17.21 5.32
C LEU A 44 8.08 -18.14 4.67
N ILE A 45 8.11 -19.43 5.08
CA ILE A 45 7.13 -20.44 4.70
C ILE A 45 6.15 -20.59 5.87
N PHE A 46 4.85 -20.26 5.68
CA PHE A 46 3.96 -20.13 6.83
C PHE A 46 2.90 -21.24 6.97
N ASP A 47 2.70 -22.09 5.96
CA ASP A 47 1.69 -23.15 5.99
C ASP A 47 2.22 -24.50 5.48
N MET A 48 3.46 -24.85 5.77
CA MET A 48 4.01 -26.12 5.34
C MET A 48 3.34 -27.28 6.10
N ILE A 49 2.62 -28.11 5.36
CA ILE A 49 2.15 -29.43 5.80
C ILE A 49 3.33 -30.40 5.67
N ASP A 50 3.41 -31.46 6.51
CA ASP A 50 4.39 -32.53 6.34
C ASP A 50 4.22 -33.16 4.96
N LEU A 51 5.09 -32.78 4.04
CA LEU A 51 5.19 -33.39 2.72
C LEU A 51 6.29 -34.46 2.76
N PRO A 52 6.15 -35.57 2.02
CA PRO A 52 7.26 -36.46 1.79
C PRO A 52 8.51 -35.68 1.40
N GLY A 53 9.68 -36.06 1.96
CA GLY A 53 10.94 -35.34 1.75
C GLY A 53 11.30 -35.10 0.27
N SER A 54 10.90 -36.04 -0.60
CA SER A 54 11.07 -35.99 -2.06
C SER A 54 10.28 -34.84 -2.74
N LEU A 55 9.26 -34.27 -2.09
CA LEU A 55 8.47 -33.17 -2.64
C LEU A 55 8.92 -31.80 -2.12
N SER A 56 9.78 -31.74 -1.10
CA SER A 56 10.29 -30.48 -0.54
C SER A 56 11.41 -29.90 -1.39
N LEU A 57 11.33 -28.62 -1.70
CA LEU A 57 12.40 -27.85 -2.36
C LEU A 57 13.35 -27.15 -1.37
N ILE A 58 13.14 -27.29 -0.06
CA ILE A 58 13.99 -26.64 0.97
C ILE A 58 15.46 -27.01 0.81
N PRO A 59 15.86 -28.27 0.55
CA PRO A 59 17.26 -28.63 0.35
C PRO A 59 17.93 -27.96 -0.88
N GLU A 60 17.13 -27.43 -1.80
CA GLU A 60 17.60 -26.79 -3.01
C GLU A 60 17.85 -25.28 -2.84
N ILE A 61 17.43 -24.69 -1.72
CA ILE A 61 17.61 -23.27 -1.42
C ILE A 61 19.10 -23.00 -1.13
N PRO A 62 19.68 -21.90 -1.68
CA PRO A 62 21.04 -21.51 -1.37
C PRO A 62 21.27 -21.30 0.13
N ALA A 63 22.41 -21.75 0.64
CA ALA A 63 22.75 -21.71 2.08
C ALA A 63 22.81 -20.27 2.67
N TRP A 64 22.96 -19.25 1.83
CA TRP A 64 22.96 -17.85 2.26
C TRP A 64 21.56 -17.28 2.52
N VAL A 65 20.50 -17.99 2.13
CA VAL A 65 19.10 -17.60 2.38
C VAL A 65 18.67 -18.13 3.74
N HIS A 66 18.17 -17.26 4.59
CA HIS A 66 17.62 -17.65 5.88
C HIS A 66 16.18 -18.17 5.73
N VAL A 67 16.00 -19.48 5.87
CA VAL A 67 14.68 -20.14 5.75
C VAL A 67 13.98 -20.19 7.09
N VAL A 68 12.77 -19.65 7.15
CA VAL A 68 11.89 -19.65 8.34
C VAL A 68 10.67 -20.50 8.07
N ASN A 69 10.64 -21.72 8.62
CA ASN A 69 9.47 -22.58 8.58
C ASN A 69 8.56 -22.32 9.79
N ALA A 70 7.55 -21.49 9.62
CA ALA A 70 6.63 -21.14 10.69
C ALA A 70 5.65 -22.27 11.06
N ALA A 71 5.57 -23.33 10.26
CA ALA A 71 4.66 -24.47 10.47
C ALA A 71 5.19 -25.49 11.48
N GLU A 72 6.51 -25.64 11.61
CA GLU A 72 7.11 -26.69 12.45
C GLU A 72 6.77 -26.58 13.93
N ASN A 73 6.56 -25.38 14.43
CA ASN A 73 6.35 -25.13 15.86
C ASN A 73 4.90 -25.28 16.36
N GLU A 74 3.95 -25.69 15.51
CA GLU A 74 2.51 -25.64 15.85
C GLU A 74 1.78 -26.99 15.97
N LYS A 75 2.48 -28.12 15.87
CA LYS A 75 1.88 -29.48 15.91
C LYS A 75 1.08 -29.83 17.18
N LYS A 76 1.19 -29.06 18.27
CA LYS A 76 0.68 -29.44 19.60
C LYS A 76 -0.58 -28.77 20.12
N ALA A 77 -1.28 -27.92 19.37
CA ALA A 77 -2.39 -27.13 19.92
C ALA A 77 -3.69 -27.18 19.10
N ALA A 78 -4.37 -28.34 19.07
CA ALA A 78 -5.32 -28.61 18.00
C ALA A 78 -6.75 -28.07 18.18
N PHE A 79 -7.41 -28.11 19.33
CA PHE A 79 -8.87 -27.90 19.40
C PHE A 79 -9.31 -26.47 19.79
N ALA A 80 -8.82 -25.92 20.88
CA ALA A 80 -9.17 -24.56 21.33
C ALA A 80 -8.75 -23.48 20.32
N LYS A 81 -7.67 -23.71 19.57
CA LYS A 81 -7.16 -22.82 18.53
C LYS A 81 -8.08 -22.77 17.30
N LYS A 82 -8.71 -23.87 16.89
CA LYS A 82 -9.66 -23.88 15.75
C LYS A 82 -10.87 -22.97 16.01
N ALA A 83 -11.38 -22.92 17.22
CA ALA A 83 -12.47 -22.05 17.60
C ALA A 83 -12.06 -20.57 17.57
N VAL A 84 -10.89 -20.22 18.11
CA VAL A 84 -10.33 -18.86 18.08
C VAL A 84 -10.08 -18.42 16.63
N PHE A 85 -9.52 -19.28 15.79
CA PHE A 85 -9.30 -19.01 14.36
C PHE A 85 -10.60 -18.82 13.59
N LYS A 86 -11.63 -19.64 13.87
CA LYS A 86 -12.96 -19.48 13.26
C LYS A 86 -13.61 -18.16 13.65
N LEU A 87 -13.46 -17.77 14.92
CA LEU A 87 -13.94 -16.48 15.44
C LEU A 87 -13.17 -15.31 14.82
N GLU A 88 -11.84 -15.42 14.74
CA GLU A 88 -10.99 -14.39 14.12
C GLU A 88 -11.32 -14.20 12.63
N ARG A 89 -11.44 -15.28 11.86
CA ARG A 89 -11.88 -15.24 10.46
C ARG A 89 -13.24 -14.55 10.33
N LYS A 90 -14.18 -14.86 11.24
CA LYS A 90 -15.52 -14.27 11.23
C LYS A 90 -15.51 -12.79 11.61
N LEU A 91 -14.62 -12.35 12.51
CA LEU A 91 -14.49 -10.97 12.95
C LEU A 91 -13.69 -10.08 11.98
N THR A 92 -12.65 -10.61 11.36
CA THR A 92 -11.73 -9.85 10.52
C THR A 92 -11.95 -10.07 9.03
N GLY A 93 -12.70 -11.13 8.65
CA GLY A 93 -12.89 -11.56 7.27
C GLY A 93 -11.61 -12.06 6.59
N THR A 94 -10.52 -12.24 7.35
CA THR A 94 -9.25 -12.74 6.85
C THR A 94 -8.94 -14.13 7.39
N GLN A 95 -8.14 -14.90 6.65
CA GLN A 95 -7.63 -16.18 7.16
C GLN A 95 -6.75 -15.91 8.39
N PRO A 96 -6.90 -16.71 9.45
CA PRO A 96 -6.00 -16.66 10.59
C PRO A 96 -4.62 -17.17 10.15
N PHE A 97 -3.58 -16.40 10.46
CA PHE A 97 -2.21 -16.80 10.19
C PHE A 97 -1.64 -17.57 11.36
N ARG A 98 -0.73 -18.50 11.06
CA ARG A 98 -0.04 -19.25 12.10
C ARG A 98 0.72 -18.28 13.01
N ARG A 99 0.60 -18.49 14.33
CA ARG A 99 1.21 -17.61 15.34
C ARG A 99 2.72 -17.50 15.17
N GLY A 100 3.37 -18.57 14.70
CA GLY A 100 4.80 -18.61 14.42
C GLY A 100 5.22 -17.55 13.40
N ALA A 101 4.51 -17.46 12.27
CA ALA A 101 4.79 -16.48 11.23
C ALA A 101 4.60 -15.03 11.73
N VAL A 102 3.48 -14.77 12.42
CA VAL A 102 3.21 -13.43 12.99
C VAL A 102 4.26 -13.06 14.03
N ARG A 103 4.66 -13.99 14.91
CA ARG A 103 5.69 -13.76 15.94
C ARG A 103 7.05 -13.48 15.32
N TYR A 104 7.41 -14.22 14.26
CA TYR A 104 8.66 -13.98 13.54
C TYR A 104 8.73 -12.57 12.96
N LEU A 105 7.66 -12.12 12.32
CA LEU A 105 7.61 -10.79 11.69
C LEU A 105 7.60 -9.63 12.71
N GLN A 106 7.20 -9.89 13.97
CA GLN A 106 7.15 -8.86 15.00
C GLN A 106 8.53 -8.32 15.35
N GLY A 107 8.76 -7.04 15.08
CA GLY A 107 10.01 -6.34 15.39
C GLY A 107 11.08 -6.49 14.31
N GLN A 108 10.82 -7.23 13.23
CA GLN A 108 11.65 -7.23 12.03
C GLN A 108 11.30 -6.04 11.13
N TYR A 109 12.30 -5.57 10.40
CA TYR A 109 12.12 -4.55 9.36
C TYR A 109 12.92 -4.95 8.12
N TYR A 110 12.32 -4.74 6.95
CA TYR A 110 12.89 -5.10 5.66
C TYR A 110 12.94 -3.89 4.73
N ASP A 111 13.91 -3.85 3.83
CA ASP A 111 13.93 -2.89 2.72
C ASP A 111 12.81 -3.22 1.72
N ALA A 112 12.60 -4.52 1.45
CA ALA A 112 11.49 -4.98 0.62
C ALA A 112 10.87 -6.28 1.17
N ALA A 113 9.55 -6.43 1.00
CA ALA A 113 8.84 -7.68 1.26
C ALA A 113 8.02 -8.07 0.02
N VAL A 114 8.14 -9.31 -0.41
CA VAL A 114 7.46 -9.87 -1.57
C VAL A 114 6.52 -10.98 -1.11
N SER A 115 5.21 -10.76 -1.28
CA SER A 115 4.23 -11.84 -1.22
C SER A 115 4.36 -12.67 -2.49
N TYR A 116 4.93 -13.86 -2.36
CA TYR A 116 5.20 -14.74 -3.50
C TYR A 116 4.03 -15.69 -3.72
N GLY A 117 3.15 -15.32 -4.66
CA GLY A 117 1.94 -16.05 -5.01
C GLY A 117 0.63 -15.36 -4.59
N GLU A 118 -0.46 -15.85 -5.18
CA GLU A 118 -1.82 -15.30 -5.09
C GLU A 118 -2.59 -15.74 -3.84
N TRP A 119 -2.01 -16.65 -3.06
CA TRP A 119 -2.65 -17.24 -1.90
C TRP A 119 -2.61 -16.29 -0.69
N PHE A 120 -2.78 -16.80 0.49
CA PHE A 120 -2.88 -16.03 1.73
C PHE A 120 -1.64 -15.20 2.11
N SER A 121 -0.53 -15.34 1.38
CA SER A 121 0.72 -14.61 1.63
C SER A 121 0.56 -13.09 1.51
N SER A 122 -0.31 -12.60 0.62
CA SER A 122 -0.57 -11.16 0.45
C SER A 122 -1.17 -10.52 1.69
N ALA A 123 -2.15 -11.17 2.33
CA ALA A 123 -2.72 -10.67 3.59
C ALA A 123 -1.73 -10.71 4.75
N LEU A 124 -0.87 -11.73 4.83
CA LEU A 124 0.20 -11.82 5.84
C LEU A 124 1.24 -10.70 5.62
N CYS A 125 1.68 -10.50 4.38
CA CYS A 125 2.62 -9.45 3.99
C CYS A 125 2.06 -8.05 4.32
N ALA A 126 0.83 -7.77 3.89
CA ALA A 126 0.20 -6.47 4.10
C ALA A 126 0.06 -6.13 5.59
N ARG A 127 -0.38 -7.08 6.42
CA ARG A 127 -0.74 -6.84 7.82
C ARG A 127 0.42 -6.89 8.80
N TYR A 128 1.43 -7.73 8.56
CA TYR A 128 2.43 -8.07 9.57
C TYR A 128 3.88 -7.85 9.14
N ALA A 129 4.19 -7.75 7.85
CA ALA A 129 5.52 -7.38 7.41
C ALA A 129 5.73 -5.86 7.52
N ALA A 130 6.70 -5.43 8.32
CA ALA A 130 7.19 -4.07 8.31
C ALA A 130 8.29 -3.98 7.25
N ALA A 131 8.00 -3.35 6.11
CA ALA A 131 8.92 -3.21 4.99
C ALA A 131 8.71 -1.87 4.28
N ARG A 132 9.83 -1.23 3.86
CA ARG A 132 9.76 0.03 3.09
C ARG A 132 8.98 -0.16 1.80
N ARG A 133 9.22 -1.27 1.07
CA ARG A 133 8.52 -1.63 -0.16
C ARG A 133 7.81 -2.97 0.00
N LYS A 134 6.61 -3.06 -0.51
CA LYS A 134 5.82 -4.31 -0.50
C LYS A 134 5.33 -4.62 -1.90
N TYR A 135 5.57 -5.85 -2.33
CA TYR A 135 5.18 -6.34 -3.65
C TYR A 135 4.35 -7.61 -3.54
N VAL A 136 3.48 -7.82 -4.51
CA VAL A 136 2.80 -9.11 -4.73
C VAL A 136 3.29 -9.68 -6.05
N TRP A 137 3.80 -10.90 -6.04
CA TRP A 137 4.18 -11.61 -7.26
C TRP A 137 3.06 -12.58 -7.66
N ILE A 138 2.48 -12.35 -8.81
CA ILE A 138 1.30 -13.04 -9.32
C ILE A 138 1.73 -14.03 -10.40
N HIS A 139 1.44 -15.31 -10.16
CA HIS A 139 1.83 -16.42 -11.02
C HIS A 139 0.65 -16.99 -11.84
N ALA A 140 -0.61 -16.69 -11.47
CA ALA A 140 -1.80 -17.11 -12.19
C ALA A 140 -2.41 -15.98 -13.02
N ASP A 141 -3.21 -16.34 -14.03
CA ASP A 141 -4.00 -15.38 -14.80
C ASP A 141 -5.19 -14.90 -13.97
N MET A 142 -5.12 -13.66 -13.46
CA MET A 142 -6.14 -13.08 -12.56
C MET A 142 -7.51 -12.92 -13.20
N ASP A 143 -7.60 -12.83 -14.50
CA ASP A 143 -8.87 -12.75 -15.22
C ASP A 143 -9.63 -14.09 -15.22
N LYS A 144 -8.91 -15.21 -15.13
CA LYS A 144 -9.44 -16.58 -15.13
C LYS A 144 -9.58 -17.18 -13.73
N ALA A 145 -8.68 -16.83 -12.81
CA ALA A 145 -8.60 -17.38 -11.46
C ALA A 145 -9.09 -16.39 -10.38
N ALA A 146 -10.28 -15.81 -10.57
CA ALA A 146 -10.83 -14.75 -9.70
C ALA A 146 -10.95 -15.13 -8.21
N PHE A 147 -11.03 -16.41 -7.88
CA PHE A 147 -11.14 -16.89 -6.51
C PHE A 147 -9.81 -16.79 -5.70
N LEU A 148 -8.69 -16.57 -6.39
CA LEU A 148 -7.36 -16.52 -5.77
C LEU A 148 -6.97 -15.15 -5.21
N HIS A 149 -7.71 -14.06 -5.53
CA HIS A 149 -7.23 -12.71 -5.26
C HIS A 149 -8.05 -11.79 -4.33
N PRO A 150 -9.02 -12.26 -3.54
CA PRO A 150 -9.81 -11.35 -2.70
C PRO A 150 -8.93 -10.58 -1.70
N ASP A 151 -7.86 -11.20 -1.18
CA ASP A 151 -6.95 -10.54 -0.25
C ASP A 151 -5.98 -9.58 -0.96
N ILE A 152 -5.56 -9.85 -2.20
CA ILE A 152 -4.76 -8.92 -3.01
C ILE A 152 -5.52 -7.61 -3.21
N LEU A 153 -6.77 -7.70 -3.68
CA LEU A 153 -7.61 -6.53 -3.92
C LEU A 153 -8.00 -5.80 -2.63
N ARG A 154 -8.23 -6.55 -1.55
CA ARG A 154 -8.56 -5.99 -0.24
C ARG A 154 -7.43 -5.15 0.35
N PHE A 155 -6.17 -5.54 0.11
CA PHE A 155 -4.99 -4.87 0.64
C PHE A 155 -4.18 -4.13 -0.42
N GLU A 156 -4.75 -3.92 -1.61
CA GLU A 156 -4.03 -3.38 -2.76
C GLU A 156 -3.32 -2.05 -2.47
N ALA A 157 -3.98 -1.17 -1.70
CA ALA A 157 -3.41 0.13 -1.34
C ALA A 157 -2.10 0.03 -0.52
N GLN A 158 -1.84 -1.11 0.13
CA GLN A 158 -0.64 -1.32 0.95
C GLN A 158 0.56 -1.85 0.15
N PHE A 159 0.34 -2.24 -1.12
CA PHE A 159 1.41 -2.72 -1.98
C PHE A 159 1.93 -1.61 -2.88
N ASP A 160 3.24 -1.57 -3.04
CA ASP A 160 3.94 -0.64 -3.91
C ASP A 160 3.92 -1.10 -5.36
N GLY A 161 3.83 -2.40 -5.59
CA GLY A 161 3.75 -2.95 -6.94
C GLY A 161 3.19 -4.38 -6.99
N PHE A 162 2.73 -4.71 -8.19
CA PHE A 162 2.21 -6.03 -8.58
C PHE A 162 3.11 -6.58 -9.69
N LEU A 163 3.78 -7.69 -9.39
CA LEU A 163 4.74 -8.32 -10.29
C LEU A 163 4.03 -9.45 -11.03
N PHE A 164 4.14 -9.48 -12.34
CA PHE A 164 3.52 -10.49 -13.19
C PHE A 164 4.59 -11.25 -13.96
N ALA A 165 4.43 -12.55 -14.07
CA ALA A 165 5.36 -13.38 -14.81
C ALA A 165 5.34 -13.11 -16.32
N SER A 166 4.22 -12.59 -16.87
CA SER A 166 4.08 -12.26 -18.29
C SER A 166 3.31 -10.96 -18.52
N ARG A 167 3.56 -10.32 -19.67
CA ARG A 167 2.84 -9.11 -20.10
C ARG A 167 1.35 -9.39 -20.30
N ARG A 168 1.01 -10.52 -20.92
CA ARG A 168 -0.39 -10.91 -21.19
C ARG A 168 -1.17 -11.17 -19.91
N SER A 169 -0.56 -11.81 -18.92
CA SER A 169 -1.16 -11.98 -17.60
C SER A 169 -1.40 -10.62 -16.91
N MET A 170 -0.41 -9.71 -17.00
CA MET A 170 -0.55 -8.34 -16.50
C MET A 170 -1.69 -7.58 -17.20
N GLU A 171 -1.75 -7.61 -18.53
CA GLU A 171 -2.80 -6.94 -19.31
C GLU A 171 -4.19 -7.52 -19.00
N GLY A 172 -4.30 -8.83 -18.84
CA GLY A 172 -5.52 -9.51 -18.41
C GLY A 172 -6.00 -9.01 -17.03
N ALA A 173 -5.06 -8.92 -16.07
CA ALA A 173 -5.34 -8.40 -14.74
C ALA A 173 -5.76 -6.92 -14.78
N ILE A 174 -5.09 -6.08 -15.56
CA ILE A 174 -5.39 -4.64 -15.69
C ILE A 174 -6.75 -4.41 -16.35
N ARG A 175 -7.11 -5.19 -17.37
CA ARG A 175 -8.47 -5.10 -17.98
C ARG A 175 -9.57 -5.33 -16.95
N LYS A 176 -9.36 -6.27 -16.02
CA LYS A 176 -10.34 -6.63 -14.98
C LYS A 176 -10.27 -5.71 -13.77
N TYR A 177 -9.08 -5.24 -13.43
CA TYR A 177 -8.75 -4.41 -12.26
C TYR A 177 -7.89 -3.21 -12.66
N PRO A 178 -8.48 -2.17 -13.32
CA PRO A 178 -7.72 -1.03 -13.88
C PRO A 178 -6.91 -0.25 -12.84
N GLN A 179 -7.32 -0.28 -11.57
CA GLN A 179 -6.60 0.38 -10.46
C GLN A 179 -5.18 -0.18 -10.23
N LEU A 180 -4.87 -1.37 -10.73
CA LEU A 180 -3.53 -1.97 -10.59
C LEU A 180 -2.53 -1.42 -11.62
N ALA A 181 -3.00 -0.80 -12.73
CA ALA A 181 -2.20 -0.46 -13.91
C ALA A 181 -0.92 0.33 -13.59
N SER A 182 -1.03 1.39 -12.79
CA SER A 182 0.10 2.28 -12.49
C SER A 182 1.21 1.64 -11.64
N ARG A 183 0.94 0.47 -11.05
CA ARG A 183 1.87 -0.25 -10.15
C ARG A 183 2.19 -1.66 -10.63
N SER A 184 1.76 -2.03 -11.84
CA SER A 184 2.01 -3.35 -12.42
C SER A 184 3.29 -3.38 -13.24
N VAL A 185 4.11 -4.41 -13.02
CA VAL A 185 5.40 -4.59 -13.69
C VAL A 185 5.55 -6.05 -14.09
N VAL A 186 6.12 -6.29 -15.27
CA VAL A 186 6.45 -7.65 -15.74
C VAL A 186 7.82 -8.04 -15.22
N VAL A 187 7.87 -9.16 -14.48
CA VAL A 187 9.09 -9.79 -13.99
C VAL A 187 9.04 -11.28 -14.36
N PRO A 188 9.60 -11.68 -15.49
CA PRO A 188 9.59 -13.06 -15.93
C PRO A 188 10.29 -14.00 -14.96
N ASN A 189 9.81 -15.24 -14.85
CA ASN A 189 10.47 -16.26 -14.07
C ASN A 189 11.82 -16.62 -14.70
N ARG A 190 12.85 -16.78 -13.88
CA ARG A 190 14.21 -17.13 -14.29
C ARG A 190 14.46 -18.62 -14.17
N VAL A 191 15.36 -19.11 -14.99
CA VAL A 191 15.93 -20.47 -14.89
C VAL A 191 17.45 -20.38 -14.77
N ASP A 192 18.02 -21.35 -14.08
CA ASP A 192 19.46 -21.56 -14.02
C ASP A 192 19.89 -22.44 -15.22
N SER A 193 20.15 -21.80 -16.35
CA SER A 193 20.46 -22.49 -17.61
C SER A 193 21.74 -23.32 -17.51
N GLU A 194 22.75 -22.89 -16.74
CA GLU A 194 24.00 -23.64 -16.56
C GLU A 194 23.75 -24.95 -15.78
N LYS A 195 22.95 -24.87 -14.71
CA LYS A 195 22.54 -26.03 -13.94
C LYS A 195 21.72 -26.99 -14.81
N ILE A 196 20.74 -26.50 -15.57
CA ILE A 196 19.92 -27.33 -16.49
C ILE A 196 20.80 -28.08 -17.49
N LEU A 197 21.73 -27.37 -18.13
CA LEU A 197 22.67 -27.97 -19.09
C LEU A 197 23.61 -28.99 -18.42
N SER A 198 24.10 -28.71 -17.21
CA SER A 198 24.91 -29.67 -16.43
C SER A 198 24.12 -30.95 -16.13
N MET A 199 22.94 -30.80 -15.52
CA MET A 199 22.08 -31.92 -15.15
C MET A 199 21.59 -32.74 -16.36
N SER A 200 21.44 -32.10 -17.52
CA SER A 200 21.03 -32.80 -18.75
C SER A 200 22.05 -33.81 -19.29
N LYS A 201 23.30 -33.73 -18.80
CA LYS A 201 24.41 -34.64 -19.18
C LYS A 201 24.54 -35.82 -18.22
N GLU A 202 23.84 -35.82 -17.11
CA GLU A 202 23.87 -36.90 -16.14
C GLU A 202 23.21 -38.18 -16.68
N LYS A 203 23.46 -39.33 -15.99
CA LYS A 203 22.83 -40.61 -16.32
C LYS A 203 21.31 -40.47 -16.27
N LEU A 204 20.63 -41.01 -17.26
CA LEU A 204 19.17 -41.00 -17.31
C LEU A 204 18.57 -41.76 -16.12
N PRO A 205 17.58 -41.21 -15.46
CA PRO A 205 16.90 -41.87 -14.34
C PRO A 205 15.90 -42.95 -14.83
N VAL A 206 15.60 -42.98 -16.14
CA VAL A 206 14.69 -43.94 -16.78
C VAL A 206 15.33 -44.50 -18.07
N SER A 207 15.04 -45.73 -18.42
CA SER A 207 15.41 -46.29 -19.72
C SER A 207 14.48 -45.77 -20.80
N LEU A 208 15.05 -45.24 -21.85
CA LEU A 208 14.31 -44.86 -23.05
C LEU A 208 14.50 -45.90 -24.13
N PRO A 209 13.46 -46.32 -24.86
CA PRO A 209 13.63 -47.25 -25.99
C PRO A 209 14.47 -46.65 -27.12
N GLU A 210 15.33 -47.46 -27.71
CA GLU A 210 16.21 -47.07 -28.82
C GLU A 210 15.72 -47.66 -30.18
N ASP A 211 14.43 -47.49 -30.46
CA ASP A 211 13.79 -48.01 -31.65
C ASP A 211 13.71 -47.03 -32.84
N GLY A 212 14.31 -45.87 -32.69
CA GLY A 212 14.38 -44.85 -33.75
C GLY A 212 13.09 -44.04 -33.93
N LEU A 213 12.07 -44.27 -33.14
CA LEU A 213 10.83 -43.49 -33.22
C LEU A 213 11.02 -42.08 -32.60
N PRO A 214 10.38 -41.06 -33.18
CA PRO A 214 10.38 -39.73 -32.58
C PRO A 214 9.91 -39.75 -31.12
N LEU A 215 10.54 -38.96 -30.26
CA LEU A 215 10.27 -38.86 -28.84
C LEU A 215 9.64 -37.49 -28.48
N LEU A 216 8.42 -37.50 -28.00
CA LEU A 216 7.78 -36.36 -27.38
C LEU A 216 7.83 -36.47 -25.86
N VAL A 217 8.05 -35.37 -25.18
CA VAL A 217 8.15 -35.32 -23.73
C VAL A 217 7.20 -34.26 -23.16
N THR A 218 6.48 -34.62 -22.12
CA THR A 218 5.72 -33.69 -21.29
C THR A 218 6.23 -33.74 -19.85
N VAL A 219 6.55 -32.57 -19.27
CA VAL A 219 6.92 -32.45 -17.86
C VAL A 219 5.83 -31.68 -17.12
N ALA A 220 4.92 -32.42 -16.50
CA ALA A 220 3.81 -31.81 -15.75
C ALA A 220 3.18 -32.81 -14.77
N ASN A 221 2.81 -32.33 -13.58
CA ASN A 221 1.99 -33.13 -12.66
C ASN A 221 0.63 -33.40 -13.28
N VAL A 222 0.05 -34.59 -13.04
CA VAL A 222 -1.27 -34.96 -13.57
C VAL A 222 -2.35 -34.15 -12.83
N ARG A 223 -2.78 -33.07 -13.48
CA ARG A 223 -3.82 -32.15 -13.03
C ARG A 223 -4.75 -31.82 -14.20
N GLU A 224 -5.98 -31.37 -13.91
CA GLU A 224 -6.97 -31.08 -14.94
C GLU A 224 -6.48 -30.01 -15.94
N GLU A 225 -5.90 -28.92 -15.43
CA GLU A 225 -5.41 -27.81 -16.25
C GLU A 225 -4.23 -28.17 -17.17
N LYS A 226 -3.51 -29.27 -16.89
CA LYS A 226 -2.41 -29.78 -17.75
C LYS A 226 -2.90 -30.67 -18.88
N ASN A 227 -4.14 -31.09 -18.80
CA ASN A 227 -4.90 -31.77 -19.85
C ASN A 227 -4.19 -32.94 -20.58
N HIS A 228 -3.67 -33.91 -19.78
CA HIS A 228 -3.00 -35.09 -20.31
C HIS A 228 -3.95 -35.95 -21.18
N LEU A 229 -5.27 -35.87 -20.99
CA LEU A 229 -6.24 -36.57 -21.82
C LEU A 229 -6.25 -36.06 -23.26
N ARG A 230 -5.95 -34.75 -23.47
CA ARG A 230 -5.77 -34.17 -24.82
C ARG A 230 -4.59 -34.82 -25.53
N GLN A 231 -3.52 -35.14 -24.82
CA GLN A 231 -2.36 -35.83 -25.40
C GLN A 231 -2.72 -37.19 -25.90
N VAL A 232 -3.45 -37.99 -25.09
CA VAL A 232 -3.91 -39.34 -25.49
C VAL A 232 -4.86 -39.27 -26.71
N ALA A 233 -5.79 -38.32 -26.72
CA ALA A 233 -6.72 -38.14 -27.83
C ALA A 233 -6.00 -37.76 -29.16
N ALA A 234 -5.05 -36.81 -29.08
CA ALA A 234 -4.23 -36.41 -30.21
C ALA A 234 -3.36 -37.58 -30.74
N MET A 235 -2.74 -38.31 -29.82
CA MET A 235 -1.91 -39.47 -30.17
C MET A 235 -2.74 -40.57 -30.81
N ARG A 236 -3.91 -40.90 -30.27
CA ARG A 236 -4.85 -41.90 -30.86
C ARG A 236 -5.20 -41.52 -32.29
N GLN A 237 -5.51 -40.25 -32.57
CA GLN A 237 -5.81 -39.78 -33.92
C GLN A 237 -4.63 -40.02 -34.86
N LEU A 238 -3.41 -39.58 -34.46
CA LEU A 238 -2.22 -39.72 -35.30
C LEU A 238 -1.82 -41.17 -35.53
N PHE A 239 -2.03 -42.06 -34.56
CA PHE A 239 -1.81 -43.50 -34.73
C PHE A 239 -2.78 -44.12 -35.71
N SER A 240 -4.07 -43.68 -35.75
CA SER A 240 -5.05 -44.12 -36.76
C SER A 240 -4.66 -43.67 -38.17
N GLU A 241 -3.89 -42.60 -38.31
CA GLU A 241 -3.33 -42.08 -39.56
C GLU A 241 -2.00 -42.76 -39.97
N GLY A 242 -1.52 -43.72 -39.16
CA GLY A 242 -0.29 -44.47 -39.43
C GLY A 242 1.01 -43.82 -38.87
N LEU A 243 0.94 -42.66 -38.23
CA LEU A 243 2.10 -42.01 -37.64
C LEU A 243 2.47 -42.69 -36.32
N ARG A 244 3.77 -43.01 -36.16
CA ARG A 244 4.29 -43.66 -34.94
C ARG A 244 5.33 -42.82 -34.27
N PHE A 245 5.20 -42.63 -32.95
CA PHE A 245 6.13 -41.88 -32.07
C PHE A 245 5.91 -42.32 -30.63
N ARG A 246 6.83 -41.96 -29.75
CA ARG A 246 6.75 -42.22 -28.29
C ARG A 246 6.39 -40.94 -27.56
N TRP A 247 5.66 -41.08 -26.45
CA TRP A 247 5.34 -39.97 -25.56
C TRP A 247 5.67 -40.32 -24.13
N VAL A 248 6.62 -39.61 -23.53
CA VAL A 248 7.01 -39.78 -22.12
C VAL A 248 6.46 -38.61 -21.29
N ASN A 249 5.67 -38.98 -20.30
CA ASN A 249 5.09 -38.03 -19.34
C ASN A 249 5.81 -38.12 -17.99
N ILE A 250 6.39 -37.03 -17.55
CA ILE A 250 7.17 -36.91 -16.30
C ILE A 250 6.39 -36.01 -15.35
N GLY A 251 5.99 -36.51 -14.19
CA GLY A 251 5.31 -35.72 -13.17
C GLY A 251 4.53 -36.54 -12.17
N SER A 252 4.11 -35.89 -11.09
CA SER A 252 3.40 -36.53 -10.00
C SER A 252 2.04 -37.08 -10.42
N LEU A 253 1.73 -38.29 -10.01
CA LEU A 253 0.46 -38.99 -10.18
C LEU A 253 -0.42 -38.92 -8.90
N ALA A 254 -0.15 -37.96 -8.01
CA ALA A 254 -0.82 -37.85 -6.71
C ALA A 254 -2.35 -37.61 -6.80
N ASN A 255 -2.85 -37.08 -7.92
CA ASN A 255 -4.28 -37.05 -8.23
C ASN A 255 -4.72 -38.44 -8.74
N ALA A 256 -4.89 -39.40 -7.83
CA ALA A 256 -5.13 -40.79 -8.15
C ALA A 256 -6.37 -41.01 -9.07
N PRO A 257 -7.53 -40.35 -8.88
CA PRO A 257 -8.65 -40.48 -9.80
C PRO A 257 -8.34 -40.07 -11.22
N LEU A 258 -7.65 -38.94 -11.41
CA LEU A 258 -7.29 -38.44 -12.74
C LEU A 258 -6.18 -39.28 -13.38
N ALA A 259 -5.21 -39.73 -12.58
CA ALA A 259 -4.16 -40.64 -13.05
C ALA A 259 -4.71 -41.98 -13.52
N GLU A 260 -5.71 -42.53 -12.82
CA GLU A 260 -6.37 -43.78 -13.25
C GLU A 260 -7.20 -43.55 -14.51
N LYS A 261 -7.95 -42.45 -14.60
CA LYS A 261 -8.65 -42.06 -15.82
C LYS A 261 -7.70 -41.95 -17.04
N LEU A 262 -6.51 -41.39 -16.82
CA LEU A 262 -5.47 -41.29 -17.84
C LEU A 262 -4.96 -42.67 -18.28
N ARG A 263 -4.63 -43.56 -17.33
CA ARG A 263 -4.21 -44.93 -17.64
C ARG A 263 -5.28 -45.69 -18.42
N GLN A 264 -6.55 -45.55 -18.03
CA GLN A 264 -7.68 -46.17 -18.75
C GLN A 264 -7.78 -45.61 -20.15
N ALA A 265 -7.65 -44.30 -20.39
CA ALA A 265 -7.65 -43.68 -21.70
C ALA A 265 -6.52 -44.24 -22.60
N VAL A 266 -5.30 -44.39 -22.03
CA VAL A 266 -4.16 -45.00 -22.75
C VAL A 266 -4.46 -46.44 -23.16
N ARG A 267 -4.95 -47.28 -22.25
CA ARG A 267 -5.36 -48.68 -22.54
C ARG A 267 -6.45 -48.75 -23.61
N SER A 268 -7.50 -47.93 -23.46
CA SER A 268 -8.61 -47.92 -24.41
C SER A 268 -8.21 -47.45 -25.81
N ALA A 269 -7.09 -46.71 -25.91
CA ALA A 269 -6.53 -46.27 -27.19
C ALA A 269 -5.47 -47.23 -27.76
N GLY A 270 -5.07 -48.30 -27.04
CA GLY A 270 -4.02 -49.24 -27.45
C GLY A 270 -2.64 -48.58 -27.54
N LEU A 271 -2.33 -47.69 -26.62
CA LEU A 271 -1.11 -46.89 -26.65
C LEU A 271 -0.09 -47.25 -25.56
N GLU A 272 -0.28 -48.35 -24.84
CA GLU A 272 0.53 -48.73 -23.68
C GLU A 272 2.02 -48.85 -23.99
N ASP A 273 2.37 -49.37 -25.16
CA ASP A 273 3.75 -49.54 -25.59
C ASP A 273 4.44 -48.22 -26.01
N TYR A 274 3.65 -47.17 -26.23
CA TYR A 274 4.14 -45.89 -26.78
C TYR A 274 3.94 -44.70 -25.84
N PHE A 275 3.08 -44.81 -24.84
CA PHE A 275 2.75 -43.73 -23.88
C PHE A 275 3.20 -44.09 -22.47
N THR A 276 4.27 -43.49 -22.00
CA THR A 276 4.90 -43.81 -20.72
C THR A 276 4.57 -42.76 -19.66
N LEU A 277 4.15 -43.21 -18.47
CA LEU A 277 4.02 -42.39 -17.25
C LEU A 277 5.14 -42.77 -16.28
N THR A 278 6.16 -41.92 -16.14
CA THR A 278 7.34 -42.24 -15.30
C THR A 278 7.08 -41.99 -13.81
N GLY A 279 6.07 -41.19 -13.46
CA GLY A 279 6.02 -40.53 -12.16
C GLY A 279 6.99 -39.33 -12.09
N PRO A 280 7.18 -38.75 -10.90
CA PRO A 280 8.09 -37.62 -10.73
C PRO A 280 9.56 -38.07 -10.86
N LEU A 281 10.36 -37.32 -11.58
CA LEU A 281 11.82 -37.51 -11.67
C LEU A 281 12.53 -36.32 -11.01
N ASP A 282 13.61 -36.57 -10.29
CA ASP A 282 14.44 -35.52 -9.68
C ASP A 282 15.20 -34.72 -10.74
N ASN A 283 15.58 -35.40 -11.83
CA ASN A 283 16.25 -34.79 -12.95
C ASN A 283 15.55 -35.15 -14.29
N PRO A 284 14.63 -34.31 -14.79
CA PRO A 284 13.95 -34.56 -16.07
C PRO A 284 14.78 -34.11 -17.28
N TYR A 285 15.82 -33.31 -17.07
CA TYR A 285 16.51 -32.57 -18.14
C TYR A 285 17.26 -33.51 -19.13
N GLY A 286 17.76 -34.64 -18.65
CA GLY A 286 18.38 -35.63 -19.54
C GLY A 286 17.39 -36.26 -20.52
N VAL A 287 16.15 -36.50 -20.06
CA VAL A 287 15.06 -37.00 -20.92
C VAL A 287 14.58 -35.90 -21.85
N MET A 288 14.38 -34.67 -21.35
CA MET A 288 13.98 -33.52 -22.17
C MET A 288 14.99 -33.24 -23.31
N ARG A 289 16.30 -33.33 -23.02
CA ARG A 289 17.35 -33.08 -24.02
C ARG A 289 17.34 -34.05 -25.18
N ARG A 290 16.87 -35.28 -24.94
CA ARG A 290 16.75 -36.33 -25.96
C ARG A 290 15.45 -36.25 -26.74
N ALA A 291 14.50 -35.45 -26.30
CA ALA A 291 13.22 -35.27 -26.97
C ALA A 291 13.37 -34.57 -28.34
N ASP A 292 12.58 -34.99 -29.30
CA ASP A 292 12.40 -34.21 -30.54
C ASP A 292 11.60 -32.94 -30.29
N ALA A 293 10.61 -33.01 -29.40
CA ALA A 293 9.92 -31.83 -28.89
C ALA A 293 9.42 -32.03 -27.44
N VAL A 294 9.35 -30.94 -26.70
CA VAL A 294 8.64 -30.86 -25.42
C VAL A 294 7.22 -30.36 -25.69
N CYS A 295 6.21 -31.10 -25.19
CA CYS A 295 4.81 -30.77 -25.38
C CYS A 295 4.20 -30.16 -24.12
N VAL A 296 3.60 -28.96 -24.24
CA VAL A 296 2.92 -28.23 -23.16
C VAL A 296 1.49 -27.92 -23.60
N LEU A 297 0.61 -28.93 -23.48
CA LEU A 297 -0.78 -28.84 -23.95
C LEU A 297 -1.75 -28.43 -22.84
N SER A 298 -1.37 -27.49 -21.98
CA SER A 298 -2.15 -26.99 -20.85
C SER A 298 -3.31 -26.09 -21.31
N ASP A 299 -4.37 -26.03 -20.50
CA ASP A 299 -5.48 -25.08 -20.70
C ASP A 299 -5.10 -23.66 -20.22
N HIS A 300 -4.26 -23.58 -19.19
CA HIS A 300 -3.83 -22.31 -18.61
C HIS A 300 -2.35 -22.36 -18.22
N GLU A 301 -1.60 -21.35 -18.66
CA GLU A 301 -0.21 -21.08 -18.26
C GLU A 301 0.02 -19.57 -18.33
N SER A 302 0.32 -18.92 -17.19
CA SER A 302 0.74 -17.52 -17.18
C SER A 302 2.20 -17.36 -17.60
N TRP A 303 3.05 -18.35 -17.20
CA TRP A 303 4.44 -18.52 -17.65
C TRP A 303 4.85 -19.97 -17.41
N SER A 304 5.19 -20.69 -18.47
CA SER A 304 5.60 -22.08 -18.33
C SER A 304 7.10 -22.20 -18.08
N MET A 305 7.47 -22.71 -16.92
CA MET A 305 8.87 -23.04 -16.62
C MET A 305 9.42 -24.08 -17.57
N VAL A 306 8.60 -25.08 -17.92
CA VAL A 306 8.98 -26.15 -18.83
C VAL A 306 9.33 -25.65 -20.23
N ILE A 307 8.63 -24.63 -20.75
CA ILE A 307 8.98 -23.97 -22.00
C ILE A 307 10.36 -23.29 -21.88
N THR A 308 10.60 -22.59 -20.77
CA THR A 308 11.89 -21.92 -20.55
C THR A 308 13.03 -22.94 -20.40
N GLU A 309 12.79 -24.06 -19.71
CA GLU A 309 13.75 -25.16 -19.55
C GLU A 309 14.06 -25.87 -20.88
N ALA A 310 13.01 -26.14 -21.68
CA ALA A 310 13.20 -26.72 -23.02
C ALA A 310 14.03 -25.81 -23.93
N LYS A 311 13.79 -24.49 -23.89
CA LYS A 311 14.59 -23.51 -24.62
C LYS A 311 16.04 -23.48 -24.15
N ALA A 312 16.28 -23.56 -22.84
CA ALA A 312 17.64 -23.64 -22.29
C ALA A 312 18.41 -24.90 -22.77
N LEU A 313 17.67 -25.97 -23.05
CA LEU A 313 18.20 -27.24 -23.59
C LEU A 313 18.32 -27.24 -25.13
N GLY A 314 17.84 -26.20 -25.82
CA GLY A 314 17.77 -26.14 -27.29
C GLY A 314 16.72 -27.08 -27.89
N VAL A 315 15.71 -27.49 -27.12
CA VAL A 315 14.67 -28.42 -27.54
C VAL A 315 13.42 -27.65 -28.01
N PRO A 316 12.89 -27.93 -29.21
CA PRO A 316 11.65 -27.33 -29.69
C PRO A 316 10.45 -27.61 -28.78
N VAL A 317 9.49 -26.69 -28.78
CA VAL A 317 8.28 -26.82 -27.95
C VAL A 317 7.02 -26.85 -28.84
N ILE A 318 6.07 -27.75 -28.54
CA ILE A 318 4.71 -27.72 -29.06
C ILE A 318 3.77 -27.36 -27.93
N ALA A 319 3.08 -26.21 -28.02
CA ALA A 319 2.26 -25.74 -26.94
C ALA A 319 0.91 -25.19 -27.36
N THR A 320 -0.08 -25.31 -26.46
CA THR A 320 -1.36 -24.60 -26.63
C THR A 320 -1.15 -23.09 -26.47
N ARG A 321 -1.99 -22.26 -27.10
CA ARG A 321 -1.94 -20.80 -27.15
C ARG A 321 -2.34 -20.17 -25.79
N THR A 322 -1.70 -20.59 -24.70
CA THR A 322 -1.85 -19.99 -23.38
C THR A 322 -1.13 -18.64 -23.31
N SER A 323 -1.45 -17.81 -22.30
CA SER A 323 -0.82 -16.48 -22.12
C SER A 323 0.71 -16.56 -22.09
N GLY A 324 1.24 -17.52 -21.33
CA GLY A 324 2.70 -17.70 -21.22
C GLY A 324 3.32 -18.29 -22.50
N ALA A 325 2.67 -19.24 -23.17
CA ALA A 325 3.20 -19.83 -24.40
C ALA A 325 3.31 -18.80 -25.53
N LEU A 326 2.29 -17.93 -25.67
CA LEU A 326 2.27 -16.85 -26.67
C LEU A 326 3.38 -15.81 -26.49
N GLU A 327 3.95 -15.67 -25.30
CA GLU A 327 5.11 -14.78 -25.04
C GLU A 327 6.45 -15.50 -25.14
N GLN A 328 6.46 -16.82 -24.90
CA GLN A 328 7.69 -17.60 -24.88
C GLN A 328 8.02 -18.23 -26.24
N ILE A 329 7.01 -18.45 -27.08
CA ILE A 329 7.14 -19.13 -28.38
C ILE A 329 6.85 -18.17 -29.52
N THR A 330 7.80 -18.06 -30.44
CA THR A 330 7.60 -17.49 -31.77
C THR A 330 7.26 -18.66 -32.71
N ASP A 331 5.99 -18.70 -33.16
CA ASP A 331 5.44 -19.81 -33.92
C ASP A 331 6.25 -20.08 -35.19
N GLY A 332 6.67 -21.32 -35.41
CA GLY A 332 7.54 -21.74 -36.50
C GLY A 332 9.04 -21.39 -36.37
N GLU A 333 9.46 -20.73 -35.25
CA GLU A 333 10.88 -20.39 -35.03
C GLU A 333 11.51 -21.22 -33.91
N ASN A 334 10.93 -21.15 -32.69
CA ASN A 334 11.44 -21.89 -31.54
C ASN A 334 10.44 -22.89 -30.97
N GLY A 335 9.35 -23.11 -31.69
CA GLY A 335 8.29 -24.06 -31.35
C GLY A 335 7.07 -23.89 -32.26
N LEU A 336 6.04 -24.65 -31.99
CA LEU A 336 4.73 -24.56 -32.66
C LEU A 336 3.62 -24.27 -31.65
N LEU A 337 2.70 -23.42 -32.04
CA LEU A 337 1.54 -23.07 -31.23
C LEU A 337 0.27 -23.69 -31.82
N CYS A 338 -0.50 -24.44 -31.02
CA CYS A 338 -1.78 -25.03 -31.41
C CYS A 338 -2.95 -24.45 -30.62
N GLY A 339 -4.16 -24.70 -31.06
CA GLY A 339 -5.38 -24.41 -30.30
C GLY A 339 -5.58 -25.38 -29.12
N PHE A 340 -6.78 -25.34 -28.55
CA PHE A 340 -7.07 -26.07 -27.29
C PHE A 340 -7.80 -27.41 -27.55
N SER A 341 -8.05 -27.81 -28.80
CA SER A 341 -8.63 -29.11 -29.12
C SER A 341 -7.59 -30.20 -29.31
N ALA A 342 -7.97 -31.45 -29.25
CA ALA A 342 -7.10 -32.59 -29.52
C ALA A 342 -6.69 -32.65 -31.01
N GLU A 343 -7.60 -32.25 -31.87
CA GLU A 343 -7.41 -32.20 -33.34
C GLU A 343 -6.35 -31.16 -33.71
N GLU A 344 -6.41 -29.98 -33.14
CA GLU A 344 -5.43 -28.92 -33.36
C GLU A 344 -4.06 -29.32 -32.81
N ALA A 345 -4.00 -29.97 -31.65
CA ALA A 345 -2.76 -30.52 -31.09
C ALA A 345 -2.19 -31.62 -32.03
N ALA A 346 -3.03 -32.52 -32.53
CA ALA A 346 -2.62 -33.54 -33.50
C ALA A 346 -2.11 -32.91 -34.79
N ALA A 347 -2.75 -31.89 -35.33
CA ALA A 347 -2.29 -31.17 -36.51
C ALA A 347 -0.90 -30.54 -36.34
N ALA A 348 -0.65 -29.91 -35.19
CA ALA A 348 0.68 -29.32 -34.86
C ALA A 348 1.76 -30.39 -34.72
N ILE A 349 1.46 -31.52 -34.04
CA ILE A 349 2.38 -32.64 -33.89
C ILE A 349 2.69 -33.26 -35.24
N ARG A 350 1.69 -33.46 -36.10
CA ARG A 350 1.87 -33.96 -37.47
C ARG A 350 2.80 -33.04 -38.27
N ALA A 351 2.51 -31.74 -38.29
CA ALA A 351 3.32 -30.76 -39.02
C ALA A 351 4.78 -30.76 -38.53
N PHE A 352 4.98 -30.94 -37.22
CA PHE A 352 6.32 -31.04 -36.63
C PHE A 352 7.04 -32.30 -37.09
N LEU A 353 6.40 -33.48 -37.00
CA LEU A 353 7.03 -34.77 -37.28
C LEU A 353 7.22 -35.08 -38.77
N THR A 354 6.36 -34.57 -39.66
CA THR A 354 6.38 -34.91 -41.10
C THR A 354 6.85 -33.78 -42.01
N GLY A 355 6.80 -32.55 -41.56
CA GLY A 355 6.97 -31.36 -42.40
C GLY A 355 8.42 -30.82 -42.53
N GLY A 356 9.45 -31.51 -42.01
CA GLY A 356 10.83 -30.98 -41.98
C GLY A 356 11.01 -29.76 -41.10
N ALA A 357 9.95 -29.32 -40.41
CA ALA A 357 9.97 -28.17 -39.49
C ALA A 357 10.83 -28.41 -38.25
N ALA A 358 10.92 -29.66 -37.80
CA ALA A 358 11.63 -30.05 -36.58
C ALA A 358 13.10 -29.56 -36.56
N GLU A 359 13.85 -29.85 -37.66
CA GLU A 359 15.26 -29.48 -37.75
C GLU A 359 15.46 -27.97 -37.90
N ALA A 360 14.59 -27.30 -38.68
CA ALA A 360 14.63 -25.85 -38.87
C ALA A 360 14.34 -25.11 -37.54
N ILE A 361 13.34 -25.58 -36.77
CA ILE A 361 12.96 -25.03 -35.49
C ILE A 361 14.10 -25.30 -34.46
N ARG A 362 14.68 -26.51 -34.42
CA ARG A 362 15.77 -26.86 -33.53
C ARG A 362 16.97 -25.94 -33.71
N ARG A 363 17.44 -25.71 -34.96
CA ARG A 363 18.55 -24.82 -35.28
C ARG A 363 18.28 -23.36 -34.83
N LYS A 364 17.05 -22.90 -34.90
CA LYS A 364 16.66 -21.56 -34.44
C LYS A 364 16.55 -21.51 -32.91
N THR A 365 16.03 -22.55 -32.26
CA THR A 365 15.88 -22.62 -30.81
C THR A 365 17.22 -22.56 -30.09
N GLU A 366 18.24 -23.24 -30.61
CA GLU A 366 19.64 -23.20 -30.08
C GLU A 366 20.22 -21.78 -30.02
N LYS A 367 19.77 -20.87 -30.88
CA LYS A 367 20.22 -19.46 -30.91
C LYS A 367 19.48 -18.55 -29.95
N HIS A 368 18.33 -18.98 -29.42
CA HIS A 368 17.47 -18.21 -28.50
C HIS A 368 17.71 -18.62 -27.03
N THR A 369 18.96 -18.59 -26.57
CA THR A 369 19.24 -18.71 -25.12
C THR A 369 18.63 -17.55 -24.39
N ALA A 370 17.85 -17.85 -23.35
CA ALA A 370 17.04 -16.91 -22.58
C ALA A 370 17.86 -15.78 -21.97
N ALA A 371 17.89 -14.65 -22.66
CA ALA A 371 18.22 -13.38 -22.02
C ALA A 371 17.03 -13.02 -21.11
N GLY A 372 17.03 -13.53 -19.88
CA GLY A 372 16.09 -13.07 -18.86
C GLY A 372 16.29 -11.57 -18.65
N ALA A 373 15.19 -10.85 -18.35
CA ALA A 373 15.23 -9.46 -17.92
C ALA A 373 15.97 -9.36 -16.58
N ALA A 374 17.30 -9.50 -16.62
CA ALA A 374 18.16 -9.28 -15.46
C ALA A 374 18.04 -7.80 -15.09
N GLY A 375 17.81 -7.50 -13.83
CA GLY A 375 17.84 -6.14 -13.30
C GLY A 375 16.50 -5.54 -12.87
N THR A 376 15.36 -5.92 -13.46
CA THR A 376 14.08 -5.29 -13.11
C THR A 376 13.67 -5.53 -11.65
N LEU A 377 13.78 -6.77 -11.17
CA LEU A 377 13.44 -7.09 -9.76
C LEU A 377 14.42 -6.44 -8.80
N GLU A 378 15.72 -6.55 -9.06
CA GLU A 378 16.77 -5.96 -8.23
C GLU A 378 16.57 -4.45 -8.10
N THR A 379 16.28 -3.76 -9.21
CA THR A 379 15.98 -2.32 -9.20
C THR A 379 14.77 -1.99 -8.31
N LEU A 380 13.72 -2.82 -8.33
CA LEU A 380 12.56 -2.65 -7.46
C LEU A 380 12.91 -2.89 -5.99
N LEU A 381 13.69 -3.93 -5.68
CA LEU A 381 14.10 -4.27 -4.33
C LEU A 381 15.07 -3.24 -3.71
N GLU A 382 15.84 -2.56 -4.54
CA GLU A 382 16.82 -1.53 -4.15
C GLU A 382 16.24 -0.11 -4.12
N ASN A 383 14.95 0.07 -4.42
CA ASN A 383 14.33 1.39 -4.43
C ASN A 383 14.37 2.04 -3.03
N ASP A 384 15.23 3.03 -2.87
CA ASP A 384 15.49 3.77 -1.64
C ASP A 384 14.66 5.04 -1.46
N THR A 385 13.72 5.32 -2.37
CA THR A 385 12.83 6.48 -2.22
C THR A 385 12.16 6.45 -0.86
N LYS A 386 12.40 7.49 -0.06
CA LYS A 386 11.87 7.61 1.30
C LYS A 386 10.34 7.69 1.29
N LYS A 387 9.71 7.16 2.35
CA LYS A 387 8.27 7.23 2.55
C LYS A 387 7.94 8.05 3.79
N ALA A 388 7.05 9.01 3.64
CA ALA A 388 6.54 9.86 4.71
C ALA A 388 5.05 9.62 4.92
N LEU A 389 4.62 9.48 6.18
CA LEU A 389 3.21 9.31 6.55
C LEU A 389 2.75 10.51 7.39
N TYR A 390 1.74 11.22 6.93
CA TYR A 390 1.06 12.25 7.71
C TYR A 390 -0.20 11.67 8.36
N VAL A 391 -0.30 11.80 9.69
CA VAL A 391 -1.34 11.16 10.51
C VAL A 391 -2.33 12.19 10.99
N PHE A 392 -3.59 12.08 10.53
CA PHE A 392 -4.73 12.87 10.94
C PHE A 392 -5.71 12.03 11.77
N ASP A 393 -6.38 12.64 12.75
CA ASP A 393 -7.54 12.01 13.40
C ASP A 393 -8.76 12.07 12.48
N ASP A 394 -9.07 13.24 11.92
CA ASP A 394 -10.07 13.44 10.87
C ASP A 394 -9.59 14.46 9.84
N ILE A 395 -9.28 13.99 8.65
CA ILE A 395 -8.81 14.84 7.55
C ILE A 395 -9.93 15.70 6.94
N ASN A 396 -11.20 15.37 7.19
CA ASN A 396 -12.34 16.15 6.69
C ASN A 396 -12.60 17.40 7.53
N TYR A 397 -12.07 17.44 8.74
CA TYR A 397 -12.24 18.60 9.63
C TYR A 397 -11.40 19.78 9.14
N ALA A 398 -12.07 20.84 8.72
CA ALA A 398 -11.41 22.06 8.23
C ALA A 398 -10.73 22.80 9.39
N SER A 399 -9.40 22.91 9.34
CA SER A 399 -8.61 23.64 10.34
C SER A 399 -7.32 24.18 9.75
N GLY A 400 -6.73 25.20 10.38
CA GLY A 400 -5.42 25.73 10.02
C GLY A 400 -4.32 24.66 10.07
N ALA A 401 -4.34 23.80 11.09
CA ALA A 401 -3.40 22.69 11.22
C ALA A 401 -3.51 21.70 10.04
N ARG A 402 -4.74 21.36 9.60
CA ARG A 402 -4.95 20.54 8.40
C ARG A 402 -4.38 21.22 7.14
N ALA A 403 -4.69 22.50 6.93
CA ALA A 403 -4.21 23.24 5.77
C ALA A 403 -2.68 23.31 5.74
N ALA A 404 -2.07 23.60 6.87
CA ALA A 404 -0.62 23.62 7.07
C ALA A 404 0.02 22.25 6.78
N ALA A 405 -0.53 21.17 7.36
CA ALA A 405 -0.02 19.82 7.17
C ALA A 405 -0.11 19.35 5.70
N LEU A 406 -1.18 19.69 5.00
CA LEU A 406 -1.31 19.38 3.57
C LEU A 406 -0.31 20.19 2.71
N ALA A 407 -0.06 21.46 3.07
CA ALA A 407 0.97 22.27 2.42
C ALA A 407 2.37 21.68 2.64
N GLN A 408 2.67 21.21 3.85
CA GLN A 408 3.92 20.52 4.17
C GLN A 408 4.04 19.19 3.42
N ALA A 409 2.97 18.40 3.37
CA ALA A 409 2.91 17.16 2.62
C ALA A 409 3.26 17.37 1.14
N ARG A 410 2.72 18.42 0.53
CA ARG A 410 3.06 18.83 -0.85
C ARG A 410 4.53 19.23 -1.00
N ALA A 411 5.07 19.98 -0.06
CA ALA A 411 6.48 20.35 -0.08
C ALA A 411 7.41 19.14 0.05
N VAL A 412 7.06 18.17 0.88
CA VAL A 412 7.83 16.92 1.07
C VAL A 412 7.71 15.97 -0.12
N SER A 413 6.62 16.02 -0.90
CA SER A 413 6.42 15.13 -2.04
C SER A 413 7.47 15.26 -3.16
N GLY A 414 8.25 16.35 -3.17
CA GLY A 414 9.40 16.52 -4.06
C GLY A 414 10.64 15.67 -3.68
N VAL A 415 10.72 15.17 -2.45
CA VAL A 415 11.88 14.42 -1.93
C VAL A 415 11.53 13.07 -1.32
N ALA A 416 10.27 12.79 -1.07
CA ALA A 416 9.77 11.54 -0.53
C ALA A 416 8.39 11.18 -1.08
N GLU A 417 8.06 9.91 -1.09
CA GLU A 417 6.71 9.43 -1.38
C GLU A 417 5.81 9.70 -0.17
N VAL A 418 4.84 10.60 -0.33
CA VAL A 418 3.98 11.03 0.77
C VAL A 418 2.68 10.24 0.79
N TRP A 419 2.34 9.75 1.97
CA TRP A 419 1.10 9.07 2.27
C TRP A 419 0.34 9.80 3.37
N LEU A 420 -0.97 9.73 3.32
CA LEU A 420 -1.85 10.24 4.36
C LEU A 420 -2.54 9.09 5.09
N TYR A 421 -2.70 9.22 6.38
CA TYR A 421 -3.57 8.39 7.20
C TYR A 421 -4.61 9.27 7.88
N SER A 422 -5.86 8.85 7.85
CA SER A 422 -6.93 9.46 8.63
C SER A 422 -7.76 8.38 9.31
N ALA A 423 -8.09 8.56 10.57
CA ALA A 423 -8.95 7.63 11.29
C ALA A 423 -10.38 7.65 10.70
N GLU A 424 -10.86 8.81 10.26
CA GLU A 424 -12.08 8.96 9.47
C GLU A 424 -11.76 8.92 7.96
N PRO A 425 -12.62 8.29 7.13
CA PRO A 425 -12.39 8.24 5.69
C PRO A 425 -12.34 9.63 5.07
N CYS A 426 -11.36 9.88 4.24
CA CYS A 426 -11.30 11.10 3.45
C CYS A 426 -12.49 11.15 2.47
N ARG A 427 -13.27 12.23 2.51
CA ARG A 427 -14.41 12.49 1.62
C ARG A 427 -14.01 13.33 0.40
N ASP A 428 -12.86 13.99 0.46
CA ASP A 428 -12.33 14.86 -0.57
C ASP A 428 -11.71 14.02 -1.70
N ALA A 429 -12.39 14.03 -2.85
CA ALA A 429 -11.95 13.27 -4.02
C ALA A 429 -10.67 13.85 -4.65
N ALA A 430 -10.40 15.14 -4.50
CA ALA A 430 -9.18 15.77 -5.00
C ALA A 430 -7.96 15.31 -4.20
N LEU A 431 -8.06 15.27 -2.87
CA LEU A 431 -7.00 14.73 -2.02
C LEU A 431 -6.73 13.25 -2.28
N ARG A 432 -7.80 12.46 -2.55
CA ARG A 432 -7.63 11.04 -2.91
C ARG A 432 -6.95 10.81 -4.26
N ARG A 433 -7.00 11.77 -5.16
CA ARG A 433 -6.24 11.74 -6.43
C ARG A 433 -4.81 12.23 -6.26
N GLU A 434 -4.61 13.19 -5.37
CA GLU A 434 -3.31 13.82 -5.15
C GLU A 434 -2.38 12.96 -4.29
N PHE A 435 -2.89 12.32 -3.23
CA PHE A 435 -2.12 11.56 -2.26
C PHE A 435 -2.55 10.10 -2.16
N ARG A 436 -1.60 9.25 -1.84
CA ARG A 436 -1.89 7.88 -1.43
C ARG A 436 -2.38 7.86 0.02
N PHE A 437 -3.41 7.05 0.28
CA PHE A 437 -3.96 6.87 1.62
C PHE A 437 -3.59 5.51 2.19
N LEU A 438 -3.09 5.50 3.41
CA LEU A 438 -2.88 4.26 4.15
C LEU A 438 -4.24 3.77 4.69
N GLU A 439 -4.86 2.87 3.96
CA GLU A 439 -6.06 2.17 4.40
C GLU A 439 -5.66 0.92 5.19
N THR A 440 -6.04 0.85 6.46
CA THR A 440 -5.67 -0.26 7.31
C THR A 440 -6.88 -1.14 7.63
N PRO A 441 -6.72 -2.48 7.60
CA PRO A 441 -7.76 -3.39 8.06
C PRO A 441 -8.05 -3.14 9.54
N GLY A 442 -9.30 -2.95 9.88
CA GLY A 442 -9.71 -2.64 11.27
C GLY A 442 -10.08 -1.19 11.53
N SER A 443 -9.80 -0.25 10.61
CA SER A 443 -10.34 1.11 10.68
C SER A 443 -11.87 1.13 10.77
N GLY A 444 -12.55 0.21 10.09
CA GLY A 444 -14.00 0.01 10.22
C GLY A 444 -14.44 -0.42 11.61
N ALA A 445 -13.69 -1.29 12.29
CA ALA A 445 -13.97 -1.70 13.66
C ALA A 445 -13.75 -0.53 14.65
N LEU A 446 -12.67 0.23 14.47
CA LEU A 446 -12.41 1.42 15.30
C LEU A 446 -13.48 2.50 15.12
N ARG A 447 -13.94 2.72 13.88
CA ARG A 447 -15.08 3.60 13.56
C ARG A 447 -16.37 3.16 14.23
N LEU A 448 -16.66 1.86 14.22
CA LEU A 448 -17.83 1.31 14.95
C LEU A 448 -17.74 1.58 16.45
N LEU A 449 -16.54 1.54 17.04
CA LEU A 449 -16.35 1.82 18.46
C LEU A 449 -16.54 3.31 18.79
N SER A 450 -16.27 4.23 17.89
CA SER A 450 -16.48 5.67 18.10
C SER A 450 -17.94 6.11 17.98
N ARG A 451 -18.81 5.33 17.30
CA ARG A 451 -20.23 5.67 17.10
C ARG A 451 -21.07 5.35 18.36
N PRO A 452 -22.15 6.11 18.64
CA PRO A 452 -23.08 5.80 19.74
C PRO A 452 -23.65 4.38 19.66
N THR A 453 -23.73 3.67 20.79
CA THR A 453 -24.16 2.27 20.82
C THR A 453 -25.56 2.09 20.21
N ARG A 454 -26.52 2.97 20.54
CA ARG A 454 -27.88 2.92 20.00
C ARG A 454 -27.91 3.06 18.47
N GLN A 455 -27.07 3.92 17.91
CA GLN A 455 -26.97 4.12 16.47
C GLN A 455 -26.41 2.88 15.76
N VAL A 456 -25.34 2.27 16.31
CA VAL A 456 -24.74 1.06 15.73
C VAL A 456 -25.70 -0.13 15.79
N LEU A 457 -26.47 -0.28 16.86
CA LEU A 457 -27.41 -1.38 17.00
C LEU A 457 -28.61 -1.28 16.03
N ARG A 458 -29.06 -0.06 15.71
CA ARG A 458 -30.17 0.20 14.77
C ARG A 458 -29.73 0.19 13.29
N ASP A 459 -28.45 0.35 13.03
CA ASP A 459 -27.92 0.40 11.67
C ASP A 459 -27.92 -1.01 11.04
N GLU A 460 -28.79 -1.23 10.04
CA GLU A 460 -28.92 -2.51 9.34
C GLU A 460 -27.68 -2.86 8.49
N SER A 461 -26.92 -1.86 8.05
CA SER A 461 -25.68 -2.06 7.30
C SER A 461 -24.55 -2.64 8.16
N VAL A 462 -24.68 -2.58 9.50
CA VAL A 462 -23.69 -3.11 10.44
C VAL A 462 -23.95 -4.59 10.71
N SER A 463 -22.95 -5.41 10.44
CA SER A 463 -22.99 -6.85 10.67
C SER A 463 -23.28 -7.19 12.16
N ARG A 464 -23.89 -8.37 12.43
CA ARG A 464 -24.12 -8.88 13.79
C ARG A 464 -22.85 -8.91 14.63
N THR A 465 -21.71 -9.21 14.01
CA THR A 465 -20.39 -9.20 14.69
C THR A 465 -19.92 -7.80 15.03
N GLY A 466 -20.19 -6.80 14.19
CA GLY A 466 -19.94 -5.39 14.49
C GLY A 466 -20.77 -4.87 15.66
N LYS A 467 -22.04 -5.24 15.70
CA LYS A 467 -22.95 -4.92 16.83
C LYS A 467 -22.46 -5.54 18.13
N LEU A 468 -22.05 -6.82 18.11
CA LEU A 468 -21.47 -7.48 19.27
C LEU A 468 -20.17 -6.81 19.74
N LEU A 469 -19.25 -6.46 18.82
CA LEU A 469 -18.02 -5.75 19.14
C LEU A 469 -18.29 -4.42 19.85
N ARG A 470 -19.31 -3.68 19.40
CA ARG A 470 -19.72 -2.41 20.03
C ARG A 470 -20.33 -2.60 21.42
N LEU A 471 -21.07 -3.68 21.65
CA LEU A 471 -21.59 -4.04 22.98
C LEU A 471 -20.46 -4.41 23.94
N VAL A 472 -19.52 -5.25 23.51
CA VAL A 472 -18.32 -5.59 24.31
C VAL A 472 -17.55 -4.32 24.68
N TYR A 473 -17.37 -3.41 23.73
CA TYR A 473 -16.73 -2.12 24.00
C TYR A 473 -17.52 -1.28 25.04
N ALA A 474 -18.86 -1.26 24.97
CA ALA A 474 -19.68 -0.53 25.93
C ALA A 474 -19.56 -1.10 27.36
N VAL A 475 -19.42 -2.44 27.47
CA VAL A 475 -19.17 -3.09 28.78
C VAL A 475 -17.77 -2.73 29.30
N LEU A 476 -16.74 -2.80 28.43
CA LEU A 476 -15.37 -2.42 28.80
C LEU A 476 -15.28 -0.94 29.23
N ALA A 477 -16.05 -0.05 28.59
CA ALA A 477 -16.13 1.34 28.97
C ALA A 477 -16.70 1.55 30.39
N ARG A 478 -17.73 0.77 30.75
CA ARG A 478 -18.34 0.84 32.10
C ARG A 478 -17.39 0.43 33.24
N ILE A 479 -16.40 -0.42 32.93
CA ILE A 479 -15.39 -0.88 33.91
C ILE A 479 -14.05 -0.19 33.74
N GLY A 480 -13.99 0.96 33.04
CA GLY A 480 -12.79 1.76 32.85
C GLY A 480 -11.74 1.16 31.93
N LEU A 481 -12.08 0.15 31.16
CA LEU A 481 -11.18 -0.54 30.20
C LEU A 481 -11.46 -0.20 28.74
N GLU A 482 -12.14 0.90 28.44
CA GLU A 482 -12.52 1.33 27.09
C GLU A 482 -11.30 1.46 26.15
N SER A 483 -10.15 1.81 26.67
CA SER A 483 -8.93 1.95 25.84
C SER A 483 -8.26 0.62 25.48
N ALA A 484 -8.62 -0.49 26.11
CA ALA A 484 -7.94 -1.77 25.92
C ALA A 484 -8.22 -2.38 24.54
N LEU A 485 -9.47 -2.41 24.12
CA LEU A 485 -9.87 -3.00 22.84
C LEU A 485 -9.40 -2.20 21.63
N PRO A 486 -9.57 -0.86 21.55
CA PRO A 486 -8.98 -0.05 20.49
C PRO A 486 -7.46 -0.17 20.41
N LYS A 487 -6.76 -0.15 21.55
CA LYS A 487 -5.30 -0.34 21.60
C LYS A 487 -4.87 -1.71 21.07
N ALA A 488 -5.60 -2.77 21.40
CA ALA A 488 -5.30 -4.12 20.90
C ALA A 488 -5.53 -4.23 19.39
N LEU A 489 -6.63 -3.66 18.86
CA LEU A 489 -6.94 -3.64 17.44
C LEU A 489 -5.90 -2.83 16.64
N LEU A 490 -5.51 -1.66 17.14
CA LEU A 490 -4.44 -0.83 16.54
C LEU A 490 -3.11 -1.58 16.52
N ARG A 491 -2.69 -2.17 17.64
CA ARG A 491 -1.44 -2.93 17.71
C ARG A 491 -1.41 -4.08 16.72
N ARG A 492 -2.51 -4.82 16.62
CA ARG A 492 -2.57 -6.04 15.81
C ARG A 492 -2.61 -5.78 14.30
N ASN A 493 -3.35 -4.76 13.89
CA ASN A 493 -3.70 -4.56 12.48
C ASN A 493 -2.93 -3.43 11.78
N MET A 494 -2.31 -2.53 12.53
CA MET A 494 -1.74 -1.31 11.98
C MET A 494 -0.24 -1.15 12.23
N ALA A 495 0.31 -1.88 13.20
CA ALA A 495 1.69 -1.67 13.62
C ALA A 495 2.68 -1.82 12.47
N ALA A 496 2.62 -2.93 11.73
CA ALA A 496 3.53 -3.20 10.63
C ALA A 496 3.33 -2.23 9.44
N ALA A 497 2.10 -1.78 9.19
CA ALA A 497 1.82 -0.81 8.15
C ALA A 497 2.47 0.55 8.47
N PHE A 498 2.37 1.02 9.72
CA PHE A 498 3.05 2.24 10.16
C PHE A 498 4.57 2.08 10.20
N ASP A 499 5.07 0.94 10.67
CA ASP A 499 6.51 0.63 10.70
C ASP A 499 7.13 0.47 9.29
N SER A 500 6.33 0.53 8.23
CA SER A 500 6.79 0.49 6.83
C SER A 500 7.19 1.87 6.26
N PHE A 501 7.06 2.93 7.04
CA PHE A 501 7.45 4.29 6.64
C PHE A 501 8.81 4.66 7.22
N ASP A 502 9.54 5.52 6.52
CA ASP A 502 10.80 6.08 7.03
C ASP A 502 10.53 7.18 8.06
N THR A 503 9.46 7.97 7.88
CA THR A 503 9.08 9.06 8.79
C THR A 503 7.57 9.13 8.95
N ILE A 504 7.12 9.34 10.18
CA ILE A 504 5.71 9.58 10.52
C ILE A 504 5.57 10.96 11.17
N PHE A 505 4.72 11.78 10.59
CA PHE A 505 4.34 13.09 11.10
C PHE A 505 2.98 13.01 11.79
N VAL A 506 2.93 13.31 13.08
CA VAL A 506 1.68 13.50 13.81
C VAL A 506 1.31 14.97 13.73
N VAL A 507 0.23 15.26 13.02
CA VAL A 507 -0.15 16.60 12.58
C VAL A 507 -0.62 17.50 13.71
N SER A 508 -1.15 16.95 14.81
CA SER A 508 -1.72 17.75 15.90
C SER A 508 -1.24 17.29 17.26
N GLU A 509 -1.01 18.24 18.14
CA GLU A 509 -0.73 18.04 19.57
C GLU A 509 -1.90 17.37 20.32
N ALA A 510 -3.13 17.50 19.81
CA ALA A 510 -4.33 16.86 20.34
C ALA A 510 -4.61 15.47 19.80
N SER A 511 -3.82 14.97 18.83
CA SER A 511 -4.11 13.72 18.13
C SER A 511 -4.17 12.51 19.06
N LYS A 512 -5.23 11.73 18.94
CA LYS A 512 -5.41 10.45 19.63
C LYS A 512 -4.41 9.38 19.18
N MET A 513 -3.79 9.56 17.98
CA MET A 513 -2.80 8.65 17.44
C MET A 513 -1.41 8.79 18.03
N ARG A 514 -1.11 9.87 18.78
CA ARG A 514 0.20 10.16 19.40
C ARG A 514 0.75 8.97 20.19
N GLY A 515 -0.08 8.41 21.07
CA GLY A 515 0.29 7.26 21.90
C GLY A 515 0.59 5.99 21.12
N PHE A 516 -0.04 5.79 19.96
CA PHE A 516 0.24 4.68 19.06
C PHE A 516 1.52 4.91 18.26
N VAL A 517 1.66 6.08 17.62
CA VAL A 517 2.83 6.46 16.81
C VAL A 517 4.10 6.48 17.65
N SER A 518 4.07 7.06 18.87
CA SER A 518 5.22 7.14 19.76
C SER A 518 5.86 5.77 20.08
N ARG A 519 5.13 4.68 19.91
CA ARG A 519 5.59 3.30 20.18
C ARG A 519 6.07 2.56 18.93
N ARG A 520 6.11 3.21 17.76
CA ARG A 520 6.68 2.59 16.56
C ARG A 520 8.19 2.49 16.70
N ARG A 521 8.77 1.44 16.08
CA ARG A 521 10.18 1.08 16.31
C ARG A 521 11.09 1.61 15.22
N HIS A 522 10.65 1.57 13.97
CA HIS A 522 11.49 1.83 12.79
C HIS A 522 11.41 3.25 12.24
N PRO A 523 10.21 3.87 12.08
CA PRO A 523 10.13 5.20 11.50
C PRO A 523 10.67 6.28 12.44
N GLY A 524 11.26 7.31 11.85
CA GLY A 524 11.42 8.60 12.50
C GLY A 524 10.05 9.17 12.87
N LYS A 525 9.86 9.61 14.10
CA LYS A 525 8.57 10.08 14.62
C LYS A 525 8.66 11.56 14.92
N ILE A 526 7.85 12.34 14.23
CA ILE A 526 7.84 13.79 14.35
C ILE A 526 6.47 14.24 14.86
N GLN A 527 6.48 15.01 15.94
CA GLN A 527 5.28 15.65 16.47
C GLN A 527 5.27 17.12 16.07
N TRP A 528 4.21 17.55 15.40
CA TRP A 528 3.95 18.96 15.15
C TRP A 528 3.14 19.59 16.28
N ILE A 529 3.50 20.82 16.62
CA ILE A 529 2.82 21.70 17.57
C ILE A 529 2.35 22.93 16.79
N HIS A 530 1.05 23.05 16.60
CA HIS A 530 0.43 24.10 15.77
C HIS A 530 -0.07 25.30 16.58
N THR A 531 -0.13 25.17 17.90
CA THR A 531 -0.67 26.20 18.79
C THR A 531 0.40 26.77 19.71
N ASP A 532 0.06 27.84 20.42
CA ASP A 532 0.75 28.21 21.67
C ASP A 532 0.49 27.12 22.71
N TYR A 533 1.39 26.14 22.77
CA TYR A 533 1.20 24.94 23.57
C TYR A 533 1.09 25.25 25.07
N ALA A 534 1.80 26.28 25.56
CA ALA A 534 1.77 26.65 26.96
C ALA A 534 0.39 27.19 27.36
N ALA A 535 -0.18 28.07 26.53
CA ALA A 535 -1.52 28.61 26.75
C ALA A 535 -2.59 27.53 26.51
N TRP A 536 -2.46 26.76 25.43
CA TRP A 536 -3.45 25.75 25.05
C TRP A 536 -3.61 24.64 26.09
N ARG A 537 -2.54 24.15 26.71
CA ARG A 537 -2.66 23.07 27.69
C ARG A 537 -3.43 23.48 28.96
N GLU A 538 -3.44 24.76 29.30
CA GLU A 538 -4.13 25.28 30.52
C GLU A 538 -5.56 25.76 30.21
N LEU A 539 -6.01 25.73 28.98
CA LEU A 539 -7.25 26.32 28.50
C LEU A 539 -8.49 25.80 29.21
N ASN A 540 -8.58 24.46 29.40
CA ASN A 540 -9.73 23.82 30.06
C ASN A 540 -9.37 22.42 30.61
N GLU A 541 -10.33 21.76 31.26
CA GLU A 541 -10.13 20.43 31.84
C GLU A 541 -9.77 19.37 30.78
N TRP A 542 -10.34 19.46 29.58
CA TRP A 542 -10.07 18.51 28.52
C TRP A 542 -8.62 18.64 28.03
N THR A 543 -8.12 19.86 27.79
CA THR A 543 -6.72 20.07 27.36
C THR A 543 -5.74 19.63 28.44
N ARG A 544 -6.01 19.91 29.70
CA ARG A 544 -5.22 19.42 30.84
C ARG A 544 -5.20 17.90 30.91
N ALA A 545 -6.34 17.25 30.71
CA ALA A 545 -6.44 15.79 30.70
C ALA A 545 -5.65 15.15 29.54
N VAL A 546 -5.77 15.70 28.33
CA VAL A 546 -5.08 15.20 27.14
C VAL A 546 -3.56 15.37 27.26
N THR A 547 -3.08 16.43 27.88
CA THR A 547 -1.64 16.76 28.01
C THR A 547 -0.97 16.15 29.24
N LYS A 548 -1.73 15.54 30.17
CA LYS A 548 -1.21 15.00 31.44
C LYS A 548 0.02 14.10 31.29
N ASN A 549 0.10 13.32 30.23
CA ASN A 549 1.18 12.36 29.97
C ASN A 549 2.12 12.79 28.84
N ASP A 550 2.08 14.03 28.42
CA ASP A 550 2.78 14.51 27.21
C ASP A 550 4.29 14.43 27.32
N ALA A 551 4.86 14.71 28.49
CA ALA A 551 6.30 14.54 28.69
C ALA A 551 6.79 13.11 28.39
N ALA A 552 6.01 12.09 28.78
CA ALA A 552 6.33 10.70 28.48
C ALA A 552 6.15 10.35 27.00
N LEU A 553 5.17 10.97 26.32
CA LEU A 553 4.96 10.82 24.88
C LEU A 553 6.08 11.51 24.09
N PHE A 554 6.35 12.79 24.36
CA PHE A 554 7.38 13.56 23.67
C PHE A 554 8.78 12.94 23.81
N ARG A 555 9.11 12.28 24.94
CA ARG A 555 10.36 11.54 25.09
C ARG A 555 10.59 10.51 23.98
N ARG A 556 9.51 9.92 23.42
CA ARG A 556 9.56 8.86 22.41
C ARG A 556 9.50 9.36 20.98
N PHE A 557 9.23 10.64 20.76
CA PHE A 557 9.35 11.27 19.45
C PHE A 557 10.81 11.63 19.19
N ASP A 558 11.24 11.52 17.95
CA ASP A 558 12.61 11.80 17.53
C ASP A 558 12.80 13.30 17.31
N ALA A 559 11.74 14.00 16.87
CA ALA A 559 11.72 15.44 16.76
C ALA A 559 10.35 16.01 17.18
N ILE A 560 10.38 17.24 17.67
CA ILE A 560 9.20 18.08 17.96
C ILE A 560 9.35 19.34 17.12
N VAL A 561 8.32 19.69 16.38
CA VAL A 561 8.35 20.84 15.47
C VAL A 561 7.33 21.86 15.92
N CYS A 562 7.80 23.06 16.25
CA CYS A 562 6.98 24.25 16.46
C CYS A 562 7.02 25.13 15.21
N LEU A 563 5.98 25.94 14.98
CA LEU A 563 5.82 26.67 13.72
C LEU A 563 6.71 27.91 13.59
N ASN A 564 7.27 28.39 14.69
CA ASN A 564 8.22 29.52 14.72
C ASN A 564 9.06 29.51 16.00
N LYS A 565 9.98 30.47 16.13
CA LYS A 565 10.89 30.58 17.28
C LYS A 565 10.15 30.88 18.57
N THR A 566 9.20 31.80 18.53
CA THR A 566 8.40 32.20 19.71
C THR A 566 7.62 31.03 20.29
N LEU A 567 6.95 30.24 19.43
CA LEU A 567 6.21 29.04 19.87
C LEU A 567 7.16 27.95 20.41
N ARG A 568 8.36 27.82 19.82
CA ARG A 568 9.39 26.91 20.31
C ARG A 568 9.84 27.32 21.71
N GLU A 569 10.11 28.58 21.95
CA GLU A 569 10.54 29.10 23.27
C GLU A 569 9.45 28.87 24.32
N LYS A 570 8.19 29.17 24.01
CA LYS A 570 7.03 28.89 24.88
C LYS A 570 6.86 27.40 25.18
N PHE A 571 7.05 26.54 24.19
CA PHE A 571 7.02 25.08 24.38
C PHE A 571 8.17 24.63 25.30
N LEU A 572 9.37 25.16 25.12
CA LEU A 572 10.56 24.84 25.93
C LEU A 572 10.47 25.40 27.33
N ALA A 573 9.73 26.46 27.56
CA ALA A 573 9.44 26.94 28.92
C ALA A 573 8.67 25.90 29.75
N VAL A 574 7.81 25.09 29.07
CA VAL A 574 7.09 23.98 29.70
C VAL A 574 7.93 22.70 29.76
N TYR A 575 8.72 22.41 28.72
CA TYR A 575 9.49 21.18 28.58
C TYR A 575 10.96 21.45 28.19
N PRO A 576 11.79 22.06 29.05
CA PRO A 576 13.18 22.42 28.74
C PRO A 576 14.04 21.19 28.38
N GLN A 577 13.70 20.02 28.89
CA GLN A 577 14.41 18.76 28.63
C GLN A 577 14.35 18.27 27.20
N PHE A 578 13.56 18.90 26.33
CA PHE A 578 13.44 18.51 24.91
C PHE A 578 14.11 19.52 23.96
N ALA A 579 14.95 20.43 24.45
CA ALA A 579 15.57 21.50 23.66
C ALA A 579 16.35 20.99 22.44
N GLU A 580 17.10 19.89 22.59
CA GLU A 580 17.93 19.32 21.50
C GLU A 580 17.12 18.77 20.33
N LYS A 581 15.89 18.31 20.56
CA LYS A 581 15.04 17.74 19.51
C LYS A 581 13.83 18.60 19.13
N THR A 582 13.72 19.80 19.70
CA THR A 582 12.67 20.76 19.35
C THR A 582 13.22 21.79 18.39
N ILE A 583 12.64 21.86 17.21
CA ILE A 583 13.02 22.77 16.13
C ILE A 583 11.86 23.68 15.74
N ALA A 584 12.18 24.84 15.19
CA ALA A 584 11.20 25.76 14.61
C ALA A 584 11.21 25.61 13.08
N VAL A 585 10.08 25.24 12.51
CA VAL A 585 9.90 25.10 11.05
C VAL A 585 8.60 25.81 10.65
N PRO A 586 8.65 26.89 9.87
CA PRO A 586 7.47 27.62 9.46
C PRO A 586 6.65 26.80 8.47
N ASN A 587 5.34 27.08 8.42
CA ASN A 587 4.47 26.53 7.41
C ASN A 587 4.90 26.96 6.01
N PRO A 588 4.94 26.05 5.01
CA PRO A 588 5.21 26.44 3.64
C PRO A 588 4.05 27.25 3.09
N VAL A 589 4.36 28.39 2.49
CA VAL A 589 3.37 29.31 1.88
C VAL A 589 3.37 29.15 0.37
N PHE A 590 2.27 28.66 -0.17
CA PHE A 590 2.13 28.43 -1.62
C PHE A 590 1.63 29.71 -2.32
N ARG A 591 2.48 30.73 -2.40
CA ARG A 591 2.16 32.08 -2.88
C ARG A 591 1.49 32.10 -4.26
N ALA A 592 1.96 31.28 -5.20
CA ALA A 592 1.36 31.19 -6.52
C ALA A 592 -0.10 30.70 -6.48
N GLY A 593 -0.38 29.70 -5.64
CA GLY A 593 -1.73 29.18 -5.42
C GLY A 593 -2.66 30.21 -4.78
N ILE A 594 -2.18 30.96 -3.78
CA ILE A 594 -2.95 32.04 -3.15
C ILE A 594 -3.30 33.11 -4.18
N ARG A 595 -2.32 33.57 -4.96
CA ARG A 595 -2.55 34.59 -6.03
C ARG A 595 -3.51 34.08 -7.12
N LYS A 596 -3.48 32.80 -7.44
CA LYS A 596 -4.43 32.18 -8.38
C LYS A 596 -5.85 32.21 -7.82
N ARG A 597 -6.03 31.73 -6.56
CA ARG A 597 -7.32 31.69 -5.87
C ARG A 597 -7.92 33.11 -5.71
N ALA A 598 -7.11 34.13 -5.49
CA ALA A 598 -7.56 35.50 -5.36
C ALA A 598 -8.17 36.07 -6.65
N LYS A 599 -7.94 35.45 -7.81
CA LYS A 599 -8.52 35.85 -9.11
C LYS A 599 -9.85 35.15 -9.43
N GLU A 600 -10.30 34.23 -8.58
CA GLU A 600 -11.58 33.54 -8.76
C GLU A 600 -12.75 34.52 -8.54
N PRO A 601 -13.94 34.24 -9.10
CA PRO A 601 -15.10 35.13 -8.94
C PRO A 601 -15.45 35.38 -7.48
N LEU A 602 -15.78 36.62 -7.16
CA LEU A 602 -16.24 37.00 -5.84
C LEU A 602 -17.70 36.55 -5.63
N THR A 603 -17.98 35.96 -4.50
CA THR A 603 -19.30 35.40 -4.15
C THR A 603 -20.10 36.32 -3.21
N VAL A 604 -19.49 37.38 -2.71
CA VAL A 604 -20.09 38.35 -1.79
C VAL A 604 -19.93 39.75 -2.37
N PRO A 605 -20.97 40.62 -2.38
CA PRO A 605 -20.85 41.98 -2.86
C PRO A 605 -19.91 42.79 -1.97
N VAL A 606 -19.11 43.64 -2.59
CA VAL A 606 -18.17 44.56 -1.91
C VAL A 606 -18.45 45.97 -2.37
N ASP A 607 -18.73 46.86 -1.41
CA ASP A 607 -18.83 48.28 -1.64
C ASP A 607 -17.44 48.92 -1.56
N GLU A 608 -16.86 49.27 -2.70
CA GLU A 608 -15.52 49.86 -2.77
C GLU A 608 -15.47 51.33 -2.30
N SER A 609 -16.63 51.96 -2.01
CA SER A 609 -16.70 53.35 -1.52
C SER A 609 -16.36 53.51 -0.03
N VAL A 610 -16.34 52.39 0.73
CA VAL A 610 -16.06 52.36 2.17
C VAL A 610 -14.80 51.56 2.49
N CYS A 611 -14.30 51.70 3.72
CA CYS A 611 -13.16 50.90 4.20
C CYS A 611 -13.59 49.47 4.47
N ASN A 612 -13.24 48.55 3.55
CA ASN A 612 -13.57 47.12 3.72
C ASN A 612 -12.55 46.42 4.62
N LEU A 613 -13.02 45.81 5.68
CA LEU A 613 -12.25 45.01 6.63
C LEU A 613 -12.66 43.55 6.53
N ILE A 614 -11.76 42.64 6.85
CA ILE A 614 -12.04 41.19 6.86
C ILE A 614 -11.45 40.54 8.10
N THR A 615 -12.20 39.61 8.68
CA THR A 615 -11.73 38.64 9.68
C THR A 615 -12.08 37.25 9.18
N VAL A 616 -11.08 36.35 9.11
CA VAL A 616 -11.26 35.00 8.62
C VAL A 616 -10.90 34.00 9.70
N GLY A 617 -11.86 33.19 10.11
CA GLY A 617 -11.64 32.17 11.14
C GLY A 617 -12.93 31.51 11.58
N ARG A 618 -12.82 30.44 12.39
CA ARG A 618 -13.99 29.77 12.98
C ARG A 618 -14.66 30.71 13.98
N LEU A 619 -16.00 30.70 14.02
CA LEU A 619 -16.77 31.48 15.01
C LEU A 619 -16.75 30.77 16.36
N GLU A 620 -15.61 30.82 17.02
CA GLU A 620 -15.33 30.21 18.33
C GLU A 620 -14.79 31.26 19.33
N ARG A 621 -14.89 30.94 20.63
CA ARG A 621 -14.56 31.92 21.71
C ARG A 621 -13.15 32.47 21.61
N GLU A 622 -12.17 31.63 21.26
CA GLU A 622 -10.78 32.03 21.15
C GLU A 622 -10.51 33.07 20.07
N LYS A 623 -11.39 33.23 19.08
CA LYS A 623 -11.27 34.23 18.00
C LYS A 623 -11.89 35.57 18.35
N ARG A 624 -12.55 35.69 19.51
CA ARG A 624 -13.05 36.93 20.10
C ARG A 624 -13.80 37.82 19.12
N TYR A 625 -14.64 37.23 18.26
CA TYR A 625 -15.55 38.00 17.39
C TYR A 625 -16.48 38.94 18.17
N ASP A 626 -16.80 38.58 19.40
CA ASP A 626 -17.53 39.43 20.35
C ASP A 626 -16.85 40.79 20.54
N ARG A 627 -15.51 40.81 20.68
CA ARG A 627 -14.72 42.04 20.81
C ARG A 627 -14.62 42.82 19.52
N LEU A 628 -14.58 42.14 18.37
CA LEU A 628 -14.56 42.80 17.07
C LEU A 628 -15.90 43.50 16.79
N LEU A 629 -17.03 42.97 17.25
CA LEU A 629 -18.32 43.66 17.20
C LEU A 629 -18.35 44.89 18.10
N ASP A 630 -17.75 44.84 19.30
CA ASP A 630 -17.64 46.02 20.16
C ASP A 630 -16.79 47.13 19.50
N ILE A 631 -15.66 46.78 18.84
CA ILE A 631 -14.82 47.69 18.07
C ILE A 631 -15.61 48.25 16.86
N ALA A 632 -16.42 47.45 16.18
CA ALA A 632 -17.24 47.89 15.07
C ALA A 632 -18.30 48.93 15.49
N ALA A 633 -18.94 48.70 16.64
CA ALA A 633 -19.90 49.66 17.21
C ALA A 633 -19.25 50.98 17.50
N GLU A 634 -18.08 51.00 18.11
CA GLU A 634 -17.35 52.25 18.39
C GLU A 634 -16.85 52.95 17.15
N LEU A 635 -16.46 52.22 16.09
CA LEU A 635 -16.12 52.81 14.78
C LEU A 635 -17.35 53.49 14.15
N GLN A 636 -18.52 52.89 14.24
CA GLN A 636 -19.79 53.44 13.75
C GLN A 636 -20.19 54.70 14.55
N GLU A 637 -20.08 54.66 15.87
CA GLU A 637 -20.34 55.83 16.74
C GLU A 637 -19.41 57.03 16.41
N ARG A 638 -18.14 56.75 16.05
CA ARG A 638 -17.17 57.74 15.61
C ARG A 638 -17.40 58.24 14.16
N GLY A 639 -18.42 57.72 13.46
CA GLY A 639 -18.79 58.10 12.07
C GLY A 639 -17.80 57.59 11.02
N PHE A 640 -17.01 56.55 11.31
CA PHE A 640 -16.08 55.99 10.33
C PHE A 640 -16.84 55.08 9.34
N ALA A 641 -16.70 55.38 8.04
CA ALA A 641 -17.37 54.61 6.99
C ALA A 641 -16.61 53.31 6.69
N PHE A 642 -17.16 52.18 7.06
CA PHE A 642 -16.54 50.85 6.86
C PHE A 642 -17.58 49.78 6.56
N HIS A 643 -17.10 48.64 6.02
CA HIS A 643 -17.82 47.38 5.97
C HIS A 643 -16.90 46.27 6.44
N TRP A 644 -17.34 45.44 7.40
CA TRP A 644 -16.51 44.40 7.97
C TRP A 644 -17.09 42.99 7.69
N TYR A 645 -16.34 42.16 6.99
CA TYR A 645 -16.72 40.80 6.64
C TYR A 645 -16.15 39.80 7.66
N PHE A 646 -17.03 39.10 8.36
CA PHE A 646 -16.70 37.99 9.23
C PHE A 646 -16.86 36.69 8.45
N VAL A 647 -15.74 36.12 7.99
CA VAL A 647 -15.70 34.92 7.15
C VAL A 647 -15.43 33.71 7.98
N GLY A 648 -16.38 32.80 8.03
CA GLY A 648 -16.29 31.56 8.78
C GLY A 648 -17.64 31.11 9.33
N ASP A 649 -17.65 29.95 9.95
CA ASP A 649 -18.81 29.39 10.63
C ASP A 649 -18.37 28.75 11.96
N GLY A 650 -19.32 28.52 12.86
CA GLY A 650 -19.03 27.94 14.17
C GLY A 650 -20.18 28.05 15.17
N PRO A 651 -20.00 27.49 16.37
CA PRO A 651 -21.07 27.42 17.37
C PRO A 651 -21.56 28.76 17.89
N LEU A 652 -20.77 29.82 17.72
CA LEU A 652 -21.14 31.17 18.18
C LEU A 652 -21.90 31.99 17.13
N ARG A 653 -22.26 31.42 15.98
CA ARG A 653 -22.88 32.15 14.87
C ARG A 653 -24.15 32.89 15.30
N GLU A 654 -25.09 32.19 15.93
CA GLU A 654 -26.38 32.76 16.35
C GLU A 654 -26.15 33.88 17.39
N GLU A 655 -25.30 33.65 18.39
CA GLU A 655 -24.95 34.63 19.41
C GLU A 655 -24.32 35.89 18.82
N LEU A 656 -23.47 35.73 17.80
CA LEU A 656 -22.82 36.87 17.13
C LEU A 656 -23.76 37.63 16.22
N GLU A 657 -24.71 36.95 15.55
CA GLU A 657 -25.77 37.60 14.75
C GLU A 657 -26.71 38.40 15.65
N GLU A 658 -27.16 37.84 16.81
CA GLU A 658 -27.94 38.55 17.81
C GLU A 658 -27.22 39.77 18.36
N LYS A 659 -25.93 39.66 18.70
CA LYS A 659 -25.12 40.77 19.19
C LYS A 659 -24.93 41.87 18.13
N ARG A 660 -24.65 41.49 16.88
CA ARG A 660 -24.55 42.43 15.74
C ARG A 660 -25.83 43.24 15.60
N ASP A 661 -26.96 42.58 15.62
CA ASP A 661 -28.25 43.23 15.43
C ASP A 661 -28.65 44.13 16.63
N ALA A 662 -28.36 43.72 17.85
CA ALA A 662 -28.53 44.50 19.06
C ALA A 662 -27.66 45.79 19.07
N LEU A 663 -26.46 45.72 18.46
CA LEU A 663 -25.58 46.90 18.30
C LEU A 663 -25.90 47.75 17.04
N GLY A 664 -26.92 47.40 16.26
CA GLY A 664 -27.30 48.12 15.06
C GLY A 664 -26.28 48.03 13.90
N LEU A 665 -25.45 46.99 13.86
CA LEU A 665 -24.37 46.84 12.91
C LEU A 665 -24.73 46.10 11.63
N GLY A 666 -26.00 45.77 11.39
CA GLY A 666 -26.45 44.98 10.25
C GLY A 666 -26.12 45.58 8.88
N SER A 667 -25.94 46.92 8.79
CA SER A 667 -25.58 47.63 7.54
C SER A 667 -24.08 47.62 7.25
N CYS A 668 -23.21 47.44 8.26
CA CYS A 668 -21.76 47.56 8.14
C CYS A 668 -20.96 46.30 8.58
N VAL A 669 -21.64 45.24 9.09
CA VAL A 669 -21.02 43.98 9.46
C VAL A 669 -21.77 42.80 8.81
N THR A 670 -21.08 42.03 8.01
CA THR A 670 -21.64 40.83 7.35
C THR A 670 -20.98 39.57 7.85
N LEU A 671 -21.76 38.62 8.45
CA LEU A 671 -21.32 37.25 8.70
C LEU A 671 -21.57 36.42 7.44
N THR A 672 -20.51 36.16 6.66
CA THR A 672 -20.64 35.50 5.33
C THR A 672 -20.92 33.98 5.43
N GLY A 673 -20.73 33.38 6.59
CA GLY A 673 -20.63 31.95 6.70
C GLY A 673 -19.29 31.39 6.21
N TYR A 674 -19.20 30.07 6.14
CA TYR A 674 -17.99 29.40 5.62
C TYR A 674 -17.79 29.70 4.14
N MET A 675 -16.60 30.15 3.79
CA MET A 675 -16.16 30.31 2.39
C MET A 675 -15.01 29.34 2.13
N GLU A 676 -15.12 28.54 1.07
CA GLU A 676 -14.07 27.63 0.66
C GLU A 676 -12.82 28.39 0.21
N ASN A 677 -13.01 29.53 -0.46
CA ASN A 677 -11.96 30.42 -0.92
C ASN A 677 -12.21 31.87 -0.50
N PRO A 678 -11.66 32.34 0.63
CA PRO A 678 -11.78 33.73 1.05
C PRO A 678 -10.82 34.70 0.33
N CYS A 679 -9.86 34.21 -0.46
CA CYS A 679 -8.82 35.03 -1.07
C CYS A 679 -9.34 36.13 -2.00
N PRO A 680 -10.42 35.96 -2.83
CA PRO A 680 -10.97 37.02 -3.64
C PRO A 680 -11.52 38.20 -2.82
N LEU A 681 -12.17 37.87 -1.68
CA LEU A 681 -12.69 38.89 -0.75
C LEU A 681 -11.55 39.58 0.00
N LEU A 682 -10.60 38.79 0.54
CA LEU A 682 -9.42 39.28 1.24
C LEU A 682 -8.62 40.27 0.35
N ALA A 683 -8.44 39.95 -0.92
CA ALA A 683 -7.70 40.83 -1.86
C ALA A 683 -8.37 42.21 -2.12
N ARG A 684 -9.66 42.36 -1.79
CA ARG A 684 -10.41 43.63 -1.93
C ARG A 684 -10.59 44.36 -0.61
N CYS A 685 -10.12 43.78 0.49
CA CYS A 685 -10.18 44.44 1.80
C CYS A 685 -8.94 45.30 2.06
N ARG A 686 -9.13 46.39 2.81
CA ARG A 686 -8.05 47.30 3.21
C ARG A 686 -7.15 46.71 4.29
N ALA A 687 -7.71 45.84 5.14
CA ALA A 687 -6.96 45.11 6.14
C ALA A 687 -7.61 43.79 6.54
N LEU A 688 -6.76 42.83 6.93
CA LEU A 688 -7.15 41.66 7.72
C LEU A 688 -7.05 42.04 9.21
N VAL A 689 -8.12 41.86 9.98
CA VAL A 689 -8.16 42.17 11.39
C VAL A 689 -8.34 40.88 12.22
N LEU A 690 -7.49 40.65 13.21
CA LEU A 690 -7.52 39.47 14.06
C LEU A 690 -7.40 39.86 15.54
N PHE A 691 -8.35 39.43 16.38
CA PHE A 691 -8.30 39.65 17.83
C PHE A 691 -8.53 38.30 18.52
N SER A 692 -7.49 37.52 18.73
CA SER A 692 -7.59 36.16 19.27
C SER A 692 -7.01 36.06 20.68
N GLU A 693 -7.51 35.14 21.51
CA GLU A 693 -6.96 34.84 22.83
C GLU A 693 -5.65 34.06 22.74
N TYR A 694 -5.55 33.16 21.76
CA TYR A 694 -4.33 32.43 21.45
C TYR A 694 -4.29 32.06 19.96
N GLU A 695 -3.09 32.05 19.40
CA GLU A 695 -2.80 31.64 18.02
C GLU A 695 -1.51 30.85 17.95
N GLY A 696 -1.41 29.97 16.95
CA GLY A 696 -0.14 29.46 16.50
C GLY A 696 0.48 30.38 15.47
N THR A 697 0.30 30.03 14.20
CA THR A 697 0.63 30.83 13.02
C THR A 697 -0.60 30.84 12.09
N PRO A 698 -1.46 31.86 12.22
CA PRO A 698 -2.66 31.95 11.38
C PRO A 698 -2.32 31.96 9.88
N VAL A 699 -2.82 30.96 9.15
CA VAL A 699 -2.59 30.83 7.69
C VAL A 699 -3.12 32.07 6.94
N THR A 700 -4.16 32.69 7.46
CA THR A 700 -4.76 33.92 6.91
C THR A 700 -3.80 35.10 6.89
N ILE A 701 -2.85 35.19 7.84
CA ILE A 701 -1.78 36.19 7.82
C ILE A 701 -0.87 35.96 6.61
N ASP A 702 -0.50 34.70 6.30
CA ASP A 702 0.32 34.42 5.13
C ASP A 702 -0.43 34.66 3.81
N GLU A 703 -1.75 34.44 3.79
CA GLU A 703 -2.61 34.79 2.68
C GLU A 703 -2.64 36.32 2.48
N ALA A 704 -2.88 37.09 3.54
CA ALA A 704 -2.88 38.57 3.50
C ALA A 704 -1.52 39.11 3.05
N LYS A 705 -0.41 38.62 3.60
CA LYS A 705 0.96 38.99 3.20
C LYS A 705 1.22 38.70 1.72
N THR A 706 0.73 37.60 1.21
CA THR A 706 0.91 37.19 -0.19
C THR A 706 0.13 38.10 -1.15
N LEU A 707 -1.02 38.59 -0.69
CA LEU A 707 -1.91 39.46 -1.45
C LEU A 707 -1.59 40.96 -1.24
N GLY A 708 -0.66 41.29 -0.36
CA GLY A 708 -0.28 42.66 -0.07
C GLY A 708 -1.28 43.38 0.85
N VAL A 709 -2.14 42.64 1.56
CA VAL A 709 -3.15 43.19 2.48
C VAL A 709 -2.52 43.37 3.86
N PRO A 710 -2.52 44.54 4.46
CA PRO A 710 -1.97 44.78 5.79
C PRO A 710 -2.78 44.03 6.87
N VAL A 711 -2.13 43.68 7.97
CA VAL A 711 -2.74 42.96 9.07
C VAL A 711 -2.77 43.83 10.34
N ILE A 712 -3.91 43.87 11.02
CA ILE A 712 -4.04 44.44 12.37
C ILE A 712 -4.38 43.29 13.31
N ALA A 713 -3.52 43.04 14.28
CA ALA A 713 -3.72 41.91 15.19
C ALA A 713 -3.24 42.24 16.60
N ASN A 714 -3.71 41.46 17.59
CA ASN A 714 -3.17 41.56 18.96
C ASN A 714 -1.92 40.69 19.12
N ASP A 715 -1.17 40.95 20.21
CA ASP A 715 0.08 40.26 20.55
C ASP A 715 -0.24 38.86 21.12
N VAL A 716 -0.34 37.87 20.28
CA VAL A 716 -0.62 36.46 20.70
C VAL A 716 0.20 35.46 19.89
N GLY A 717 0.68 34.43 20.58
CA GLY A 717 1.33 33.28 19.95
C GLY A 717 2.49 33.64 19.03
N GLY A 718 2.39 33.23 17.77
CA GLY A 718 3.37 33.51 16.71
C GLY A 718 3.08 34.75 15.86
N VAL A 719 2.01 35.48 16.14
CA VAL A 719 1.57 36.63 15.33
C VAL A 719 2.63 37.74 15.21
N PRO A 720 3.29 38.21 16.28
CA PRO A 720 4.31 39.23 16.17
C PRO A 720 5.47 38.85 15.23
N GLU A 721 5.97 37.61 15.35
CA GLU A 721 7.03 37.11 14.47
C GLU A 721 6.58 37.06 13.00
N MET A 722 5.30 36.71 12.74
CA MET A 722 4.74 36.71 11.38
C MET A 722 4.64 38.10 10.78
N LEU A 723 4.37 39.14 11.58
CA LEU A 723 4.26 40.51 11.13
C LEU A 723 5.62 41.22 10.97
N GLN A 724 6.73 40.60 11.39
CA GLN A 724 8.11 41.09 11.21
C GLN A 724 8.27 42.56 11.62
N ASP A 725 8.02 42.83 12.89
CA ASP A 725 8.18 44.16 13.50
C ASP A 725 7.45 45.29 12.77
N GLY A 726 6.28 44.99 12.25
CA GLY A 726 5.41 46.00 11.60
C GLY A 726 5.54 46.09 10.08
N ARG A 727 6.38 45.28 9.44
CA ARG A 727 6.53 45.25 7.97
C ARG A 727 5.24 44.83 7.24
N TYR A 728 4.50 43.88 7.80
CA TYR A 728 3.29 43.32 7.17
C TYR A 728 2.00 43.70 7.91
N GLY A 729 2.10 44.45 8.98
CA GLY A 729 0.93 44.84 9.74
C GLY A 729 1.31 45.46 11.08
N LYS A 730 0.32 45.78 11.90
CA LYS A 730 0.48 46.44 13.19
C LYS A 730 -0.09 45.60 14.32
N ILE A 731 0.59 45.59 15.45
CA ILE A 731 0.08 45.07 16.70
C ILE A 731 -0.74 46.12 17.41
N ALA A 732 -1.88 45.72 17.97
CA ALA A 732 -2.73 46.52 18.84
C ALA A 732 -3.02 45.71 20.14
N SER A 733 -2.91 46.30 21.32
CA SER A 733 -3.04 45.61 22.58
C SER A 733 -4.46 45.61 23.14
N ASP A 734 -5.28 46.59 22.73
CA ASP A 734 -6.63 46.81 23.23
C ASP A 734 -7.56 47.36 22.12
N SER A 735 -8.82 47.50 22.42
CA SER A 735 -9.85 48.00 21.47
C SER A 735 -9.51 49.38 20.91
N GLU A 736 -9.04 50.32 21.73
CA GLU A 736 -8.67 51.66 21.29
C GLU A 736 -7.46 51.64 20.32
N GLY A 737 -6.46 50.74 20.58
CA GLY A 737 -5.36 50.51 19.66
C GLY A 737 -5.83 49.95 18.30
N PHE A 738 -6.82 49.04 18.26
CA PHE A 738 -7.41 48.56 17.04
C PHE A 738 -8.13 49.68 16.26
N ILE A 739 -8.99 50.46 16.94
CA ILE A 739 -9.71 51.59 16.34
C ILE A 739 -8.73 52.58 15.72
N LYS A 740 -7.70 52.98 16.49
CA LYS A 740 -6.67 53.90 16.00
C LYS A 740 -5.95 53.34 14.76
N ARG A 741 -5.66 52.04 14.69
CA ARG A 741 -5.01 51.42 13.51
C ARG A 741 -5.95 51.35 12.31
N ILE A 742 -7.24 51.04 12.55
CA ILE A 742 -8.26 50.95 11.49
C ILE A 742 -8.52 52.34 10.88
N THR A 743 -8.66 53.36 11.69
CA THR A 743 -8.90 54.71 11.21
C THR A 743 -7.70 55.34 10.49
N GLN A 744 -6.51 54.75 10.55
CA GLN A 744 -5.30 55.14 9.84
C GLN A 744 -5.09 54.44 8.48
N LEU A 745 -6.00 53.49 8.10
CA LEU A 745 -5.94 52.82 6.80
C LEU A 745 -6.32 53.73 5.65
#